data_c46310a214c78355a946513fdc842b98
#
_entry.id   c46310a214c78355a946513fdc842b98
#
_cell.length_a   1.000
_cell.length_b   1.000
_cell.length_c   1.000
_cell.angle_alpha   90.00
_cell.angle_beta   90.00
_cell.angle_gamma   90.00
#
_symmetry.space_group_name_H-M   'P 1'
#
loop_
_entity.id
_entity.type
_entity.pdbx_description
1 polymer ?
#
loop_
_entity_poly.entity_id
_entity_poly.type
_entity_poly.pdbx_seq_one_letter_code
_entity_poly.pdbx_strand_id
1 'polypeptide(L)'
;IRFQSQSISEMFPAQGPVRTKIVGKITEEKEKQSQRVEDYLNYLLTYEMSEYRTETEKMLFSLPLAGSAFRKVYYDSNMGRPCSIFVPAEDVVVNYGATDLITCERITHVMRKSSNDIRKMQVSGFYRDVELPEPDSNTSEINKKYNELTGESSTYNYDDRHTLLEMHVDLDLVGYEDTNEQGAQTGIALPYVVTLDYPSGTVLSIRRNWYEDDMQKNRRMHFVHYQYLPGLGFYGFGLIHMVGGLAKSATSILRQLVDAGTLSNLPGGLKARGLRIKGDDTPIMPGEFRDVDVPGGAIRDNITFLPYKEPSGTLFTLLQNIVEEGRRFASISDMKISDMNNQAPVGTTLALLERNQKVMSAVQARLHASMRKEFDILVNIIKDFTEPSYPYEMDDNEFIKVEDFDRRIDVLPVSDPNAATMSQRIMQYQAAMQLAQQSPQMYNLPELHRQMLEVLGIRNVEDIVPDQDDIKPVDPATAVQNLINGVPVKAFSYQDHEAHIATVVAAQQNPEILQMVEASPTAQSILASASAYINEHLTMQFRKEIEREMGSELPPEGEPLPADVEKRLSTLVAEAARRVTATSQAQAEQERIAQQQQDPLIQMKEREVAIKEAEVQRKIQEGQQRLQLDAVKSKNRDLIEKERIQSQEDMAAASIGQRVASDLLE
;
A
#
# COMPACT_ATOMS: atom_id res chain seq x y z
N ILE A 1 17.14 5.25 4.30
CA ILE A 1 17.05 3.81 3.94
C ILE A 1 15.79 3.19 4.53
N ARG A 2 15.56 3.17 5.88
CA ARG A 2 14.38 2.52 6.50
C ARG A 2 13.07 3.04 5.92
N PHE A 3 12.88 4.37 5.81
CA PHE A 3 11.71 4.98 5.18
C PHE A 3 11.54 4.53 3.73
N GLN A 4 12.62 4.57 2.94
CA GLN A 4 12.61 4.14 1.54
C GLN A 4 12.18 2.68 1.41
N SER A 5 12.81 1.77 2.18
CA SER A 5 12.51 0.33 2.12
C SER A 5 11.07 0.01 2.50
N GLN A 6 10.53 0.68 3.51
CA GLN A 6 9.15 0.50 3.92
C GLN A 6 8.18 1.06 2.88
N SER A 7 8.40 2.31 2.43
CA SER A 7 7.50 2.96 1.48
C SER A 7 7.49 2.27 0.12
N ILE A 8 8.63 1.76 -0.37
CA ILE A 8 8.67 1.06 -1.67
C ILE A 8 7.88 -0.25 -1.65
N SER A 9 7.93 -1.01 -0.55
CA SER A 9 7.17 -2.25 -0.41
C SER A 9 5.66 -2.01 -0.33
N GLU A 10 5.25 -0.87 0.21
CA GLU A 10 3.84 -0.47 0.28
C GLU A 10 3.33 0.10 -1.05
N MET A 11 4.18 0.85 -1.78
CA MET A 11 3.81 1.47 -3.07
C MET A 11 3.80 0.47 -4.24
N PHE A 12 4.59 -0.61 -4.15
CA PHE A 12 4.70 -1.65 -5.19
C PHE A 12 4.39 -3.04 -4.62
N PRO A 13 3.13 -3.31 -4.26
CA PRO A 13 2.72 -4.65 -3.89
C PRO A 13 2.78 -5.60 -5.10
N ALA A 14 2.66 -6.90 -4.85
CA ALA A 14 2.75 -7.92 -5.89
C ALA A 14 1.68 -7.79 -6.99
N GLN A 15 0.53 -7.21 -6.65
CA GLN A 15 -0.59 -6.98 -7.57
C GLN A 15 -0.42 -5.73 -8.44
N GLY A 16 0.62 -4.92 -8.21
CA GLY A 16 0.88 -3.67 -8.90
C GLY A 16 0.55 -2.42 -8.06
N PRO A 17 1.03 -1.23 -8.49
CA PRO A 17 0.89 0.02 -7.74
C PRO A 17 -0.48 0.70 -7.90
N VAL A 18 -1.30 0.29 -8.86
CA VAL A 18 -2.55 0.95 -9.23
C VAL A 18 -3.76 0.13 -8.83
N ARG A 19 -4.78 0.79 -8.33
CA ARG A 19 -6.12 0.28 -8.12
C ARG A 19 -7.13 1.27 -8.67
N THR A 20 -8.24 0.77 -9.19
CA THR A 20 -9.30 1.59 -9.72
C THR A 20 -10.51 1.65 -8.80
N LYS A 21 -11.28 2.72 -8.91
CA LYS A 21 -12.53 2.91 -8.19
C LYS A 21 -13.58 3.52 -9.13
N ILE A 22 -14.73 2.88 -9.22
CA ILE A 22 -15.84 3.35 -10.05
C ILE A 22 -16.49 4.55 -9.37
N VAL A 23 -16.67 5.63 -10.14
CA VAL A 23 -17.37 6.84 -9.69
C VAL A 23 -18.85 6.73 -10.06
N GLY A 24 -19.73 6.73 -9.05
CA GLY A 24 -21.18 6.66 -9.22
C GLY A 24 -21.75 5.25 -9.13
N LYS A 25 -22.79 4.95 -9.94
CA LYS A 25 -23.49 3.66 -9.91
C LYS A 25 -22.62 2.57 -10.55
N ILE A 26 -22.45 1.48 -9.85
CA ILE A 26 -21.73 0.29 -10.32
C ILE A 26 -22.61 -0.45 -11.32
N THR A 27 -22.04 -0.77 -12.48
CA THR A 27 -22.64 -1.61 -13.51
C THR A 27 -21.58 -2.60 -13.97
N GLU A 28 -21.98 -3.78 -14.45
CA GLU A 28 -21.07 -4.82 -14.94
C GLU A 28 -20.10 -4.31 -16.04
N GLU A 29 -20.60 -3.47 -16.96
CA GLU A 29 -19.76 -2.85 -17.98
C GLU A 29 -18.66 -1.96 -17.39
N LYS A 30 -18.99 -1.18 -16.33
CA LYS A 30 -18.01 -0.33 -15.65
C LYS A 30 -17.02 -1.14 -14.82
N GLU A 31 -17.40 -2.28 -14.29
CA GLU A 31 -16.49 -3.19 -13.59
C GLU A 31 -15.45 -3.75 -14.56
N LYS A 32 -15.89 -4.25 -15.71
CA LYS A 32 -15.00 -4.73 -16.78
C LYS A 32 -14.08 -3.61 -17.29
N GLN A 33 -14.63 -2.40 -17.52
CA GLN A 33 -13.82 -1.21 -17.88
C GLN A 33 -12.79 -0.88 -16.80
N SER A 34 -13.20 -0.88 -15.53
CA SER A 34 -12.35 -0.61 -14.37
C SER A 34 -11.17 -1.57 -14.32
N GLN A 35 -11.41 -2.84 -14.54
CA GLN A 35 -10.38 -3.88 -14.54
C GLN A 35 -9.40 -3.70 -15.73
N ARG A 36 -9.90 -3.44 -16.94
CA ARG A 36 -9.02 -3.16 -18.09
C ARG A 36 -8.09 -1.95 -17.86
N VAL A 37 -8.63 -0.87 -17.27
CA VAL A 37 -7.84 0.33 -16.93
C VAL A 37 -6.77 0.00 -15.88
N GLU A 38 -7.13 -0.79 -14.86
CA GLU A 38 -6.22 -1.22 -13.80
C GLU A 38 -5.07 -2.07 -14.36
N ASP A 39 -5.40 -3.09 -15.15
CA ASP A 39 -4.45 -4.01 -15.76
C ASP A 39 -3.50 -3.27 -16.71
N TYR A 40 -4.02 -2.37 -17.52
CA TYR A 40 -3.19 -1.59 -18.43
C TYR A 40 -2.23 -0.65 -17.71
N LEU A 41 -2.70 0.06 -16.69
CA LEU A 41 -1.84 0.94 -15.91
C LEU A 41 -0.77 0.17 -15.13
N ASN A 42 -1.12 -0.97 -14.56
CA ASN A 42 -0.16 -1.84 -13.89
C ASN A 42 0.87 -2.39 -14.90
N TYR A 43 0.44 -2.82 -16.09
CA TYR A 43 1.33 -3.22 -17.17
C TYR A 43 2.27 -2.08 -17.58
N LEU A 44 1.74 -0.88 -17.83
CA LEU A 44 2.52 0.30 -18.20
C LEU A 44 3.60 0.64 -17.16
N LEU A 45 3.23 0.69 -15.88
CA LEU A 45 4.14 1.10 -14.80
C LEU A 45 5.16 0.03 -14.41
N THR A 46 4.87 -1.25 -14.66
CA THR A 46 5.76 -2.36 -14.26
C THR A 46 6.61 -2.90 -15.40
N TYR A 47 6.09 -2.87 -16.62
CA TYR A 47 6.77 -3.44 -17.81
C TYR A 47 7.31 -2.37 -18.76
N GLU A 48 6.45 -1.48 -19.26
CA GLU A 48 6.87 -0.50 -20.24
C GLU A 48 7.75 0.61 -19.65
N MET A 49 7.34 1.14 -18.50
CA MET A 49 8.08 2.17 -17.78
C MET A 49 9.07 1.54 -16.78
N SER A 50 10.05 0.78 -17.27
CA SER A 50 11.04 0.07 -16.45
C SER A 50 11.78 0.98 -15.46
N GLU A 51 11.95 2.26 -15.81
CA GLU A 51 12.55 3.29 -14.96
C GLU A 51 11.66 3.72 -13.78
N TYR A 52 10.33 3.52 -13.86
CA TYR A 52 9.36 4.06 -12.90
C TYR A 52 9.69 3.69 -11.45
N ARG A 53 10.00 2.43 -11.21
CA ARG A 53 10.39 1.94 -9.89
C ARG A 53 11.71 2.55 -9.42
N THR A 54 12.72 2.58 -10.28
CA THR A 54 14.04 3.14 -9.97
C THR A 54 13.97 4.63 -9.65
N GLU A 55 13.19 5.38 -10.43
CA GLU A 55 12.95 6.80 -10.19
C GLU A 55 12.16 7.04 -8.90
N THR A 56 11.24 6.13 -8.55
CA THR A 56 10.53 6.19 -7.27
C THR A 56 11.47 5.90 -6.09
N GLU A 57 12.39 4.94 -6.23
CA GLU A 57 13.41 4.65 -5.21
C GLU A 57 14.33 5.85 -4.95
N LYS A 58 14.79 6.53 -6.01
CA LYS A 58 15.59 7.77 -5.91
C LYS A 58 14.81 8.87 -5.20
N MET A 59 13.54 9.05 -5.57
CA MET A 59 12.67 10.03 -4.95
C MET A 59 12.46 9.74 -3.45
N LEU A 60 12.14 8.50 -3.08
CA LEU A 60 11.92 8.10 -1.69
C LEU A 60 13.18 8.15 -0.84
N PHE A 61 14.36 8.05 -1.45
CA PHE A 61 15.63 8.28 -0.77
C PHE A 61 15.87 9.77 -0.48
N SER A 62 15.64 10.63 -1.46
CA SER A 62 15.87 12.08 -1.36
C SER A 62 14.81 12.79 -0.51
N LEU A 63 13.55 12.40 -0.62
CA LEU A 63 12.41 13.08 -0.01
C LEU A 63 12.52 13.27 1.52
N PRO A 64 12.85 12.25 2.34
CA PRO A 64 12.98 12.45 3.78
C PRO A 64 14.10 13.42 4.15
N LEU A 65 15.17 13.45 3.34
CA LEU A 65 16.32 14.31 3.60
C LEU A 65 16.00 15.77 3.26
N ALA A 66 15.59 16.02 2.02
CA ALA A 66 15.35 17.35 1.49
C ALA A 66 13.99 17.96 1.89
N GLY A 67 13.00 17.11 2.18
CA GLY A 67 11.63 17.51 2.53
C GLY A 67 10.70 17.71 1.35
N SER A 68 11.25 17.93 0.15
CA SER A 68 10.53 18.06 -1.12
C SER A 68 11.18 17.26 -2.20
N ALA A 69 10.37 16.70 -3.07
CA ALA A 69 10.78 16.02 -4.29
C ALA A 69 9.70 16.25 -5.36
N PHE A 70 10.06 16.19 -6.61
CA PHE A 70 9.13 16.38 -7.71
C PHE A 70 9.17 15.19 -8.66
N ARG A 71 8.03 14.93 -9.28
CA ARG A 71 7.92 14.03 -10.43
C ARG A 71 7.48 14.85 -11.63
N LYS A 72 8.16 14.66 -12.74
CA LYS A 72 7.77 15.22 -14.03
C LYS A 72 7.17 14.10 -14.87
N VAL A 73 5.92 14.30 -15.27
CA VAL A 73 5.16 13.34 -16.06
C VAL A 73 4.92 13.94 -17.45
N TYR A 74 5.37 13.25 -18.48
CA TYR A 74 5.27 13.73 -19.85
C TYR A 74 5.24 12.55 -20.84
N TYR A 75 4.84 12.84 -22.07
CA TYR A 75 4.93 11.88 -23.16
C TYR A 75 6.27 12.08 -23.91
N ASP A 76 7.04 11.02 -24.05
CA ASP A 76 8.29 11.06 -24.83
C ASP A 76 8.03 10.54 -26.23
N SER A 77 8.08 11.46 -27.22
CA SER A 77 7.82 11.13 -28.62
C SER A 77 8.90 10.21 -29.22
N ASN A 78 10.13 10.20 -28.67
CA ASN A 78 11.19 9.33 -29.15
C ASN A 78 11.03 7.90 -28.65
N MET A 79 10.49 7.75 -27.44
CA MET A 79 10.19 6.44 -26.83
C MET A 79 8.79 5.94 -27.19
N GLY A 80 7.89 6.84 -27.67
CA GLY A 80 6.51 6.51 -28.00
C GLY A 80 5.64 6.17 -26.81
N ARG A 81 6.02 6.58 -25.59
CA ARG A 81 5.31 6.22 -24.35
C ARG A 81 5.32 7.33 -23.30
N PRO A 82 4.43 7.27 -22.29
CA PRO A 82 4.52 8.12 -21.12
C PRO A 82 5.79 7.86 -20.33
N CYS A 83 6.32 8.90 -19.69
CA CYS A 83 7.47 8.84 -18.80
C CYS A 83 7.17 9.61 -17.52
N SER A 84 7.66 9.10 -16.39
CA SER A 84 7.61 9.79 -15.11
C SER A 84 8.98 9.72 -14.45
N ILE A 85 9.67 10.86 -14.37
CA ILE A 85 11.02 10.97 -13.87
C ILE A 85 11.06 11.73 -12.55
N PHE A 86 12.00 11.36 -11.68
CA PHE A 86 12.31 12.10 -10.47
C PHE A 86 13.10 13.38 -10.81
N VAL A 87 12.66 14.49 -10.23
CA VAL A 87 13.34 15.79 -10.31
C VAL A 87 13.65 16.25 -8.89
N PRO A 88 14.93 16.47 -8.55
CA PRO A 88 15.33 16.99 -7.26
C PRO A 88 14.75 18.38 -7.01
N ALA A 89 14.55 18.74 -5.75
CA ALA A 89 14.01 20.04 -5.38
C ALA A 89 14.89 21.22 -5.82
N GLU A 90 16.19 21.01 -5.98
CA GLU A 90 17.15 22.00 -6.45
C GLU A 90 17.01 22.36 -7.93
N ASP A 91 16.46 21.41 -8.72
CA ASP A 91 16.26 21.58 -10.15
C ASP A 91 14.84 22.10 -10.50
N VAL A 92 13.98 22.35 -9.51
CA VAL A 92 12.65 22.97 -9.70
C VAL A 92 12.62 24.33 -9.04
N VAL A 93 12.49 25.38 -9.83
CA VAL A 93 12.47 26.76 -9.37
C VAL A 93 11.08 27.35 -9.60
N VAL A 94 10.49 27.92 -8.55
CA VAL A 94 9.20 28.58 -8.60
C VAL A 94 9.34 30.07 -8.22
N ASN A 95 8.31 30.86 -8.46
CA ASN A 95 8.30 32.26 -7.99
C ASN A 95 8.22 32.34 -6.46
N TYR A 96 8.76 33.41 -5.90
CA TYR A 96 8.92 33.55 -4.44
C TYR A 96 7.60 33.47 -3.65
N GLY A 97 6.52 33.95 -4.22
CA GLY A 97 5.19 33.94 -3.60
C GLY A 97 4.39 32.65 -3.81
N ALA A 98 4.97 31.61 -4.43
CA ALA A 98 4.25 30.38 -4.69
C ALA A 98 3.93 29.63 -3.40
N THR A 99 2.71 29.11 -3.31
CA THR A 99 2.26 28.22 -2.23
C THR A 99 2.10 26.77 -2.68
N ASP A 100 1.67 26.56 -3.92
CA ASP A 100 1.49 25.27 -4.54
C ASP A 100 1.77 25.33 -6.06
N LEU A 101 1.81 24.15 -6.73
CA LEU A 101 2.06 24.07 -8.16
C LEU A 101 0.90 24.58 -9.02
N ILE A 102 -0.33 24.52 -8.50
CA ILE A 102 -1.54 24.86 -9.28
C ILE A 102 -1.66 26.36 -9.43
N THR A 103 -1.43 27.09 -8.33
CA THR A 103 -1.55 28.57 -8.28
C THR A 103 -0.24 29.27 -8.63
N CYS A 104 0.83 28.52 -8.84
CA CYS A 104 2.14 29.08 -9.18
C CYS A 104 2.14 29.67 -10.59
N GLU A 105 2.54 30.95 -10.73
CA GLU A 105 2.59 31.64 -12.03
C GLU A 105 3.65 31.06 -12.96
N ARG A 106 4.77 30.59 -12.39
CA ARG A 106 5.89 30.03 -13.16
C ARG A 106 6.53 28.84 -12.44
N ILE A 107 6.68 27.75 -13.17
CA ILE A 107 7.44 26.57 -12.75
C ILE A 107 8.59 26.42 -13.74
N THR A 108 9.82 26.40 -13.25
CA THR A 108 11.02 26.24 -14.10
C THR A 108 11.75 24.97 -13.69
N HIS A 109 11.98 24.08 -14.65
CA HIS A 109 12.81 22.90 -14.49
C HIS A 109 14.19 23.16 -15.10
N VAL A 110 15.23 23.02 -14.30
CA VAL A 110 16.62 23.14 -14.71
C VAL A 110 17.11 21.79 -15.17
N MET A 111 17.40 21.67 -16.47
CA MET A 111 17.83 20.42 -17.09
C MET A 111 19.27 20.52 -17.54
N ARG A 112 20.04 19.45 -17.39
CA ARG A 112 21.39 19.34 -17.96
C ARG A 112 21.35 18.32 -19.11
N LYS A 113 21.60 18.77 -20.32
CA LYS A 113 21.53 17.95 -21.53
C LYS A 113 22.85 17.97 -22.29
N SER A 114 23.29 16.82 -22.80
CA SER A 114 24.46 16.76 -23.67
C SER A 114 24.20 17.45 -25.03
N SER A 115 25.22 17.95 -25.66
CA SER A 115 25.11 18.54 -27.01
C SER A 115 24.50 17.57 -28.03
N ASN A 116 24.79 16.26 -27.88
CA ASN A 116 24.22 15.23 -28.73
C ASN A 116 22.70 15.02 -28.48
N ASP A 117 22.25 15.09 -27.22
CA ASP A 117 20.81 14.97 -26.91
C ASP A 117 20.03 16.17 -27.43
N ILE A 118 20.60 17.37 -27.31
CA ILE A 118 20.03 18.58 -27.92
C ILE A 118 19.95 18.44 -29.43
N ARG A 119 20.99 17.94 -30.06
CA ARG A 119 21.01 17.72 -31.52
C ARG A 119 19.96 16.70 -31.97
N LYS A 120 19.79 15.61 -31.26
CA LYS A 120 18.69 14.67 -31.52
C LYS A 120 17.32 15.34 -31.46
N MET A 121 17.08 16.20 -30.47
CA MET A 121 15.82 16.94 -30.30
C MET A 121 15.65 18.01 -31.40
N GLN A 122 16.71 18.57 -31.91
CA GLN A 122 16.68 19.48 -33.08
C GLN A 122 16.31 18.73 -34.35
N VAL A 123 16.98 17.58 -34.61
CA VAL A 123 16.70 16.75 -35.78
C VAL A 123 15.28 16.19 -35.78
N SER A 124 14.73 15.83 -34.60
CA SER A 124 13.34 15.39 -34.46
C SER A 124 12.32 16.53 -34.60
N GLY A 125 12.76 17.79 -34.71
CA GLY A 125 11.89 18.96 -34.80
C GLY A 125 11.28 19.36 -33.44
N PHE A 126 11.73 18.75 -32.35
CA PHE A 126 11.29 19.13 -31.02
C PHE A 126 11.88 20.47 -30.57
N TYR A 127 13.15 20.69 -30.84
CA TYR A 127 13.84 21.97 -30.66
C TYR A 127 14.12 22.63 -32.01
N ARG A 128 14.18 23.96 -32.00
CA ARG A 128 14.58 24.75 -33.16
C ARG A 128 16.04 24.47 -33.52
N ASP A 129 16.32 24.29 -34.76
CA ASP A 129 17.71 24.07 -35.27
C ASP A 129 18.49 25.38 -35.20
N VAL A 130 19.21 25.60 -34.11
CA VAL A 130 20.02 26.79 -33.81
C VAL A 130 21.34 26.30 -33.23
N GLU A 131 22.41 26.92 -33.65
CA GLU A 131 23.72 26.68 -33.07
C GLU A 131 23.82 27.29 -31.68
N LEU A 132 24.17 26.49 -30.68
CA LEU A 132 24.35 26.94 -29.30
C LEU A 132 25.84 27.20 -29.03
N PRO A 133 26.18 28.18 -28.18
CA PRO A 133 27.53 28.35 -27.69
C PRO A 133 28.00 27.12 -26.92
N GLU A 134 29.32 26.99 -26.71
CA GLU A 134 29.85 25.91 -25.87
C GLU A 134 29.27 25.97 -24.46
N PRO A 135 29.08 24.80 -23.82
CA PRO A 135 28.55 24.73 -22.45
C PRO A 135 29.38 25.54 -21.47
N ASP A 136 28.73 26.16 -20.49
CA ASP A 136 29.41 26.92 -19.45
C ASP A 136 30.22 25.98 -18.53
N SER A 137 31.53 26.14 -18.54
CA SER A 137 32.47 25.37 -17.72
C SER A 137 32.56 25.82 -16.26
N ASN A 138 31.82 26.89 -15.88
CA ASN A 138 31.84 27.41 -14.52
C ASN A 138 31.11 26.49 -13.56
N THR A 139 31.85 25.98 -12.56
CA THR A 139 31.29 25.20 -11.49
C THR A 139 30.52 26.11 -10.51
N SER A 140 29.26 25.82 -10.24
CA SER A 140 28.50 26.58 -9.25
C SER A 140 29.15 26.51 -7.86
N GLU A 141 28.91 27.52 -6.99
CA GLU A 141 29.43 27.51 -5.61
C GLU A 141 28.92 26.30 -4.80
N ILE A 142 27.73 25.81 -5.09
CA ILE A 142 27.15 24.63 -4.47
C ILE A 142 27.94 23.38 -4.89
N ASN A 143 28.22 23.23 -6.17
CA ASN A 143 29.02 22.10 -6.69
C ASN A 143 30.47 22.18 -6.17
N LYS A 144 31.06 23.37 -6.06
CA LYS A 144 32.38 23.54 -5.43
C LYS A 144 32.41 23.03 -4.00
N LYS A 145 31.40 23.40 -3.20
CA LYS A 145 31.26 22.90 -1.83
C LYS A 145 31.01 21.40 -1.76
N TYR A 146 30.20 20.87 -2.69
CA TYR A 146 29.94 19.45 -2.76
C TYR A 146 31.21 18.66 -3.07
N ASN A 147 31.97 19.10 -4.07
CA ASN A 147 33.26 18.50 -4.44
C ASN A 147 34.27 18.58 -3.29
N GLU A 148 34.31 19.72 -2.57
CA GLU A 148 35.14 19.88 -1.38
C GLU A 148 34.75 18.87 -0.27
N LEU A 149 33.46 18.63 -0.05
CA LEU A 149 32.96 17.66 0.95
C LEU A 149 33.22 16.20 0.53
N THR A 150 33.17 15.90 -0.77
CA THR A 150 33.47 14.57 -1.33
C THR A 150 34.97 14.31 -1.51
N GLY A 151 35.82 15.36 -1.36
CA GLY A 151 37.26 15.27 -1.57
C GLY A 151 37.66 15.31 -3.03
N GLU A 152 36.75 15.70 -3.92
CA GLU A 152 37.05 15.91 -5.33
C GLU A 152 37.58 17.34 -5.55
N SER A 153 38.82 17.46 -5.97
CA SER A 153 39.49 18.75 -6.20
C SER A 153 39.38 19.28 -7.62
N SER A 154 38.28 19.03 -8.33
CA SER A 154 38.16 19.53 -9.71
C SER A 154 37.80 21.02 -9.74
N THR A 155 38.70 21.82 -10.28
CA THR A 155 38.49 23.25 -10.53
C THR A 155 37.70 23.49 -11.83
N TYR A 156 37.55 22.46 -12.67
CA TYR A 156 36.88 22.52 -13.96
C TYR A 156 35.66 21.59 -13.95
N ASN A 157 34.58 22.09 -14.58
CA ASN A 157 33.43 21.25 -14.86
C ASN A 157 33.75 20.46 -16.13
N TYR A 158 34.05 19.16 -15.98
CA TYR A 158 34.24 18.25 -17.15
C TYR A 158 32.91 17.77 -17.72
N ASP A 159 31.77 18.25 -17.21
CA ASP A 159 30.48 17.91 -17.74
C ASP A 159 30.11 18.87 -18.88
N ASP A 160 30.36 18.45 -20.12
CA ASP A 160 30.03 19.18 -21.37
C ASP A 160 28.52 19.26 -21.61
N ARG A 161 27.74 19.48 -20.57
CA ARG A 161 26.29 19.59 -20.64
C ARG A 161 25.83 21.03 -20.65
N HIS A 162 24.92 21.31 -21.55
CA HIS A 162 24.20 22.57 -21.58
C HIS A 162 23.17 22.61 -20.44
N THR A 163 23.04 23.75 -19.78
CA THR A 163 22.00 24.01 -18.81
C THR A 163 20.79 24.62 -19.51
N LEU A 164 19.72 23.84 -19.62
CA LEU A 164 18.47 24.29 -20.23
C LEU A 164 17.45 24.61 -19.13
N LEU A 165 16.68 25.68 -19.35
CA LEU A 165 15.53 26.04 -18.51
C LEU A 165 14.26 25.73 -19.29
N GLU A 166 13.46 24.80 -18.77
CA GLU A 166 12.10 24.53 -19.22
C GLU A 166 11.13 25.26 -18.29
N MET A 167 10.49 26.30 -18.79
CA MET A 167 9.61 27.16 -18.04
C MET A 167 8.16 26.92 -18.43
N HIS A 168 7.33 26.57 -17.46
CA HIS A 168 5.88 26.54 -17.58
C HIS A 168 5.35 27.87 -17.05
N VAL A 169 4.91 28.75 -17.94
CA VAL A 169 4.63 30.15 -17.62
C VAL A 169 3.47 30.67 -18.46
N ASP A 170 2.72 31.62 -17.93
CA ASP A 170 1.67 32.29 -18.68
C ASP A 170 2.25 33.51 -19.41
N LEU A 171 2.07 33.56 -20.72
CA LEU A 171 2.63 34.60 -21.62
C LEU A 171 1.54 35.18 -22.53
N ASP A 172 1.60 36.47 -22.74
CA ASP A 172 0.90 37.15 -23.83
C ASP A 172 1.85 37.35 -24.98
N LEU A 173 1.74 36.49 -26.01
CA LEU A 173 2.65 36.48 -27.16
C LEU A 173 2.05 37.24 -28.33
N VAL A 174 2.80 38.21 -28.86
CA VAL A 174 2.41 38.99 -30.02
C VAL A 174 2.10 38.09 -31.23
N GLY A 175 0.90 38.17 -31.76
CA GLY A 175 0.41 37.34 -32.86
C GLY A 175 -0.25 36.03 -32.43
N TYR A 176 -0.28 35.74 -31.13
CA TYR A 176 -0.90 34.53 -30.53
C TYR A 176 -1.73 34.92 -29.31
N GLU A 177 -2.20 36.18 -29.25
CA GLU A 177 -2.98 36.72 -28.17
C GLU A 177 -4.32 35.98 -28.03
N ASP A 178 -4.84 35.89 -26.81
CA ASP A 178 -6.15 35.33 -26.57
C ASP A 178 -7.23 36.26 -27.15
N THR A 179 -8.19 35.65 -27.86
CA THR A 179 -9.31 36.40 -28.47
C THR A 179 -10.63 35.85 -27.98
N ASN A 180 -11.60 36.75 -27.75
CA ASN A 180 -12.99 36.38 -27.43
C ASN A 180 -13.72 35.89 -28.72
N GLU A 181 -14.97 35.43 -28.56
CA GLU A 181 -15.80 34.96 -29.68
C GLU A 181 -16.03 36.04 -30.77
N GLN A 182 -15.82 37.30 -30.45
CA GLN A 182 -15.95 38.46 -31.37
C GLN A 182 -14.63 38.83 -32.05
N GLY A 183 -13.53 38.09 -31.77
CA GLY A 183 -12.19 38.35 -32.34
C GLY A 183 -11.43 39.49 -31.67
N ALA A 184 -11.92 40.07 -30.57
CA ALA A 184 -11.21 41.09 -29.83
C ALA A 184 -10.22 40.44 -28.84
N GLN A 185 -9.04 41.06 -28.72
CA GLN A 185 -8.00 40.61 -27.78
C GLN A 185 -8.51 40.73 -26.33
N THR A 186 -8.36 39.68 -25.53
CA THR A 186 -8.81 39.66 -24.13
C THR A 186 -7.74 40.21 -23.18
N GLY A 187 -6.47 40.26 -23.60
CA GLY A 187 -5.32 40.59 -22.74
C GLY A 187 -4.98 39.56 -21.68
N ILE A 188 -5.50 38.32 -21.81
CA ILE A 188 -5.21 37.20 -20.93
C ILE A 188 -3.90 36.54 -21.39
N ALA A 189 -2.94 36.37 -20.47
CA ALA A 189 -1.76 35.59 -20.71
C ALA A 189 -2.10 34.09 -20.75
N LEU A 190 -1.69 33.39 -21.80
CA LEU A 190 -1.95 31.97 -22.01
C LEU A 190 -0.79 31.10 -21.50
N PRO A 191 -1.05 29.88 -21.02
CA PRO A 191 -0.02 29.00 -20.53
C PRO A 191 0.82 28.41 -21.67
N TYR A 192 2.14 28.57 -21.58
CA TYR A 192 3.12 28.02 -22.50
C TYR A 192 4.21 27.25 -21.77
N VAL A 193 4.85 26.32 -22.48
CA VAL A 193 6.13 25.71 -22.10
C VAL A 193 7.21 26.29 -23.00
N VAL A 194 8.15 27.01 -22.39
CA VAL A 194 9.29 27.62 -23.07
C VAL A 194 10.57 26.95 -22.64
N THR A 195 11.33 26.43 -23.58
CA THR A 195 12.66 25.88 -23.30
C THR A 195 13.71 26.83 -23.89
N LEU A 196 14.67 27.23 -23.05
CA LEU A 196 15.78 28.06 -23.45
C LEU A 196 17.12 27.55 -22.91
N ASP A 197 18.18 27.87 -23.59
CA ASP A 197 19.54 27.67 -23.09
C ASP A 197 19.89 28.79 -22.12
N TYR A 198 20.27 28.42 -20.88
CA TYR A 198 20.46 29.38 -19.79
C TYR A 198 21.58 30.40 -20.04
N PRO A 199 22.79 29.98 -20.48
CA PRO A 199 23.89 30.93 -20.69
C PRO A 199 23.66 31.93 -21.84
N SER A 200 23.07 31.47 -22.94
CA SER A 200 22.87 32.29 -24.14
C SER A 200 21.51 32.99 -24.18
N GLY A 201 20.54 32.54 -23.38
CA GLY A 201 19.16 32.99 -23.45
C GLY A 201 18.43 32.59 -24.75
N THR A 202 19.04 31.70 -25.54
CA THR A 202 18.48 31.26 -26.82
C THR A 202 17.25 30.39 -26.61
N VAL A 203 16.12 30.78 -27.18
CA VAL A 203 14.89 30.02 -27.11
C VAL A 203 14.92 28.86 -28.08
N LEU A 204 14.80 27.64 -27.55
CA LEU A 204 14.83 26.38 -28.32
C LEU A 204 13.42 25.93 -28.71
N SER A 205 12.42 26.10 -27.84
CA SER A 205 11.05 25.78 -28.19
C SER A 205 10.04 26.61 -27.38
N ILE A 206 8.89 26.87 -27.99
CA ILE A 206 7.71 27.42 -27.33
C ILE A 206 6.54 26.51 -27.71
N ARG A 207 5.79 26.04 -26.73
CA ARG A 207 4.67 25.12 -26.94
C ARG A 207 3.47 25.54 -26.10
N ARG A 208 2.27 25.37 -26.65
CA ARG A 208 1.01 25.56 -25.91
C ARG A 208 0.88 24.54 -24.79
N ASN A 209 0.38 24.96 -23.64
CA ASN A 209 0.25 24.12 -22.44
C ASN A 209 -1.17 24.06 -21.92
N TRP A 210 -2.15 23.85 -22.81
CA TRP A 210 -3.55 23.62 -22.48
C TRP A 210 -4.16 22.57 -23.40
N TYR A 211 -5.35 22.07 -23.05
CA TYR A 211 -6.10 21.17 -23.91
C TYR A 211 -6.83 21.94 -25.00
N GLU A 212 -6.89 21.41 -26.21
CA GLU A 212 -7.58 22.07 -27.34
C GLU A 212 -9.08 22.23 -27.06
N ASP A 213 -9.68 21.26 -26.35
CA ASP A 213 -11.10 21.24 -25.99
C ASP A 213 -11.43 22.13 -24.78
N ASP A 214 -10.42 22.69 -24.09
CA ASP A 214 -10.64 23.54 -22.91
C ASP A 214 -10.85 25.00 -23.32
N MET A 215 -12.11 25.44 -23.28
CA MET A 215 -12.48 26.84 -23.55
C MET A 215 -11.78 27.83 -22.61
N GLN A 216 -11.47 27.42 -21.37
CA GLN A 216 -10.81 28.28 -20.38
C GLN A 216 -9.29 28.29 -20.53
N LYS A 217 -8.74 27.42 -21.38
CA LYS A 217 -7.30 27.29 -21.63
C LYS A 217 -6.49 27.12 -20.35
N ASN A 218 -6.98 26.30 -19.42
CA ASN A 218 -6.31 26.00 -18.17
C ASN A 218 -4.98 25.31 -18.41
N ARG A 219 -3.98 25.64 -17.58
CA ARG A 219 -2.65 25.06 -17.65
C ARG A 219 -2.68 23.55 -17.41
N ARG A 220 -2.07 22.79 -18.33
CA ARG A 220 -1.80 21.36 -18.11
C ARG A 220 -0.68 21.21 -17.09
N MET A 221 -0.91 20.36 -16.10
CA MET A 221 0.09 20.04 -15.08
C MET A 221 0.99 18.92 -15.56
N HIS A 222 2.30 19.11 -15.41
CA HIS A 222 3.33 18.10 -15.73
C HIS A 222 4.17 17.73 -14.52
N PHE A 223 4.05 18.49 -13.43
CA PHE A 223 4.81 18.29 -12.21
C PHE A 223 3.90 17.90 -11.06
N VAL A 224 4.38 16.95 -10.25
CA VAL A 224 3.75 16.56 -9.00
C VAL A 224 4.73 16.82 -7.86
N HIS A 225 4.29 17.53 -6.85
CA HIS A 225 5.06 17.84 -5.67
C HIS A 225 4.80 16.79 -4.58
N TYR A 226 5.85 16.10 -4.18
CA TYR A 226 5.88 15.19 -3.06
C TYR A 226 6.51 15.89 -1.86
N GLN A 227 5.80 15.91 -0.73
CA GLN A 227 6.26 16.57 0.50
C GLN A 227 6.38 15.54 1.63
N TYR A 228 7.53 15.59 2.34
CA TYR A 228 7.72 14.79 3.55
C TYR A 228 6.90 15.36 4.71
N LEU A 229 7.16 16.60 5.09
CA LEU A 229 6.36 17.38 6.00
C LEU A 229 6.02 18.73 5.35
N PRO A 230 4.81 19.28 5.55
CA PRO A 230 4.48 20.62 5.06
C PRO A 230 5.43 21.67 5.65
N GLY A 231 5.98 22.52 4.80
CA GLY A 231 6.82 23.64 5.20
C GLY A 231 6.00 24.90 5.49
N LEU A 232 6.70 26.00 5.82
CA LEU A 232 6.10 27.31 6.00
C LEU A 232 5.81 28.03 4.68
N GLY A 233 6.26 27.48 3.56
CA GLY A 233 6.07 28.00 2.21
C GLY A 233 5.89 26.86 1.22
N PHE A 234 6.35 27.04 0.00
CA PHE A 234 6.24 26.06 -1.07
C PHE A 234 6.93 24.72 -0.77
N TYR A 235 8.20 24.78 -0.30
CA TYR A 235 8.98 23.57 -0.02
C TYR A 235 8.64 22.98 1.35
N GLY A 236 8.61 21.66 1.41
CA GLY A 236 8.40 20.90 2.64
C GLY A 236 9.64 20.83 3.51
N PHE A 237 9.45 20.47 4.78
CA PHE A 237 10.53 20.20 5.71
C PHE A 237 10.97 18.73 5.65
N GLY A 238 12.28 18.52 5.56
CA GLY A 238 12.91 17.20 5.68
C GLY A 238 13.69 17.06 6.99
N LEU A 239 14.30 15.90 7.16
CA LEU A 239 15.12 15.58 8.34
C LEU A 239 16.30 16.55 8.52
N ILE A 240 16.86 17.05 7.40
CA ILE A 240 17.97 18.01 7.49
C ILE A 240 17.58 19.29 8.22
N HIS A 241 16.34 19.75 8.05
CA HIS A 241 15.82 20.94 8.72
C HIS A 241 15.59 20.70 10.22
N MET A 242 15.19 19.48 10.59
CA MET A 242 14.85 19.14 11.97
C MET A 242 16.09 18.73 12.79
N VAL A 243 16.98 17.96 12.22
CA VAL A 243 18.09 17.30 12.94
C VAL A 243 19.45 17.88 12.56
N GLY A 244 19.55 18.66 11.47
CA GLY A 244 20.82 19.18 10.97
C GLY A 244 21.60 20.01 11.97
N GLY A 245 20.93 20.85 12.77
CA GLY A 245 21.53 21.62 13.84
C GLY A 245 22.14 20.73 14.94
N LEU A 246 21.40 19.70 15.36
CA LEU A 246 21.87 18.73 16.36
C LEU A 246 23.03 17.90 15.82
N ALA A 247 22.97 17.45 14.56
CA ALA A 247 24.04 16.72 13.91
C ALA A 247 25.33 17.53 13.81
N LYS A 248 25.24 18.84 13.47
CA LYS A 248 26.38 19.76 13.45
C LYS A 248 26.99 19.92 14.84
N SER A 249 26.19 20.10 15.88
CA SER A 249 26.63 20.19 17.26
C SER A 249 27.30 18.90 17.72
N ALA A 250 26.71 17.75 17.46
CA ALA A 250 27.28 16.44 17.78
C ALA A 250 28.64 16.22 17.10
N THR A 251 28.75 16.58 15.82
CA THR A 251 30.02 16.49 15.07
C THR A 251 31.09 17.40 15.66
N SER A 252 30.73 18.63 16.06
CA SER A 252 31.65 19.56 16.69
C SER A 252 32.17 19.05 18.04
N ILE A 253 31.28 18.50 18.88
CA ILE A 253 31.67 17.92 20.19
C ILE A 253 32.52 16.66 19.96
N LEU A 254 32.18 15.81 19.02
CA LEU A 254 32.97 14.62 18.69
C LEU A 254 34.41 15.00 18.26
N ARG A 255 34.55 16.02 17.40
CA ARG A 255 35.86 16.54 16.99
C ARG A 255 36.66 17.03 18.20
N GLN A 256 36.04 17.82 19.11
CA GLN A 256 36.70 18.29 20.33
C GLN A 256 37.15 17.14 21.25
N LEU A 257 36.33 16.07 21.38
CA LEU A 257 36.69 14.89 22.16
C LEU A 257 37.85 14.13 21.53
N VAL A 258 37.87 13.97 20.21
CA VAL A 258 38.96 13.33 19.46
C VAL A 258 40.24 14.13 19.57
N ASP A 259 40.18 15.46 19.39
CA ASP A 259 41.31 16.36 19.50
C ASP A 259 41.89 16.32 20.91
N ALA A 260 41.04 16.44 21.94
CA ALA A 260 41.47 16.32 23.33
C ALA A 260 42.13 14.96 23.64
N GLY A 261 41.54 13.85 23.13
CA GLY A 261 42.13 12.52 23.25
C GLY A 261 43.48 12.39 22.56
N THR A 262 43.61 12.94 21.37
CA THR A 262 44.87 12.94 20.59
C THR A 262 45.96 13.73 21.34
N LEU A 263 45.61 14.95 21.77
CA LEU A 263 46.58 15.80 22.52
C LEU A 263 46.96 15.20 23.90
N SER A 264 46.03 14.52 24.56
CA SER A 264 46.29 13.83 25.83
C SER A 264 47.17 12.60 25.64
N ASN A 265 46.97 11.82 24.55
CA ASN A 265 47.77 10.62 24.27
C ASN A 265 49.14 10.93 23.65
N LEU A 266 49.23 12.03 22.89
CA LEU A 266 50.46 12.51 22.26
C LEU A 266 50.80 13.93 22.76
N PRO A 267 51.18 14.07 24.06
CA PRO A 267 51.38 15.39 24.64
C PRO A 267 52.60 16.05 24.04
N GLY A 268 52.39 17.25 23.49
CA GLY A 268 53.50 18.13 23.16
C GLY A 268 54.22 18.64 24.44
N GLY A 269 55.45 19.02 24.31
CA GLY A 269 56.24 19.55 25.44
C GLY A 269 57.09 20.76 25.05
N LEU A 270 57.56 21.44 26.06
CA LEU A 270 58.53 22.49 25.91
C LEU A 270 59.90 21.95 26.35
N LYS A 271 60.94 22.17 25.54
CA LYS A 271 62.29 21.83 25.84
C LYS A 271 63.09 23.13 26.08
N ALA A 272 63.95 23.12 27.10
CA ALA A 272 64.83 24.26 27.38
C ALA A 272 65.79 24.51 26.21
N ARG A 273 66.06 25.77 25.91
CA ARG A 273 67.01 26.15 24.88
C ARG A 273 68.41 25.65 25.23
N GLY A 274 68.98 24.78 24.40
CA GLY A 274 70.28 24.15 24.67
C GLY A 274 70.26 22.67 24.95
N LEU A 275 69.07 22.11 25.24
CA LEU A 275 68.86 20.67 25.27
C LEU A 275 69.02 20.08 23.85
N ARG A 276 70.04 19.24 23.64
CA ARG A 276 70.29 18.59 22.36
C ARG A 276 69.88 17.11 22.46
N ILE A 277 68.95 16.71 21.60
CA ILE A 277 68.52 15.30 21.46
C ILE A 277 69.14 14.80 20.17
N LYS A 278 69.85 13.70 20.18
CA LYS A 278 70.43 13.10 18.98
C LYS A 278 69.28 12.49 18.16
N GLY A 279 69.13 12.96 16.92
CA GLY A 279 68.04 12.53 16.06
C GLY A 279 66.69 13.25 16.32
N ASP A 280 66.72 14.53 16.75
CA ASP A 280 65.52 15.35 17.02
C ASP A 280 64.58 15.56 15.83
N ASP A 281 65.07 15.35 14.59
CA ASP A 281 64.34 15.53 13.34
C ASP A 281 63.51 14.26 12.96
N THR A 282 63.61 13.17 13.71
CA THR A 282 62.92 11.94 13.39
C THR A 282 62.01 11.50 14.55
N PRO A 283 60.79 10.92 14.26
CA PRO A 283 59.94 10.36 15.30
C PRO A 283 60.65 9.25 16.12
N ILE A 284 60.40 9.21 17.42
CA ILE A 284 60.90 8.14 18.29
C ILE A 284 60.08 6.90 18.09
N MET A 285 60.75 5.77 17.79
CA MET A 285 60.10 4.47 17.67
C MET A 285 59.77 3.84 19.01
N PRO A 286 58.73 3.03 19.16
CA PRO A 286 58.44 2.31 20.38
C PRO A 286 59.64 1.45 20.83
N GLY A 287 60.13 1.68 22.04
CA GLY A 287 61.33 0.98 22.58
C GLY A 287 62.70 1.60 22.26
N GLU A 288 62.73 2.72 21.55
CA GLU A 288 63.95 3.44 21.21
C GLU A 288 64.43 4.30 22.39
N PHE A 289 65.74 4.31 22.70
CA PHE A 289 66.39 5.23 23.63
C PHE A 289 67.30 6.19 22.86
N ARG A 290 67.23 7.48 23.17
CA ARG A 290 68.05 8.50 22.50
C ARG A 290 68.97 9.20 23.52
N ASP A 291 70.19 9.46 23.06
CA ASP A 291 71.12 10.24 23.83
C ASP A 291 70.68 11.68 23.90
N VAL A 292 70.77 12.31 25.11
CA VAL A 292 70.34 13.67 25.33
C VAL A 292 71.45 14.39 26.06
N ASP A 293 71.99 15.49 25.48
CA ASP A 293 72.94 16.38 26.15
C ASP A 293 72.15 17.43 26.90
N VAL A 294 72.35 17.45 28.24
CA VAL A 294 71.68 18.36 29.16
C VAL A 294 72.63 19.43 29.60
N PRO A 295 72.35 20.72 29.38
CA PRO A 295 73.28 21.81 29.74
C PRO A 295 73.45 22.04 31.26
N GLY A 296 72.76 21.34 32.13
CA GLY A 296 72.84 21.37 33.61
C GLY A 296 71.50 20.89 34.20
N GLY A 297 71.63 20.17 35.34
CA GLY A 297 70.44 19.61 36.03
C GLY A 297 69.93 18.27 35.49
N ALA A 298 68.79 17.82 35.96
CA ALA A 298 68.16 16.59 35.48
C ALA A 298 67.41 16.82 34.17
N ILE A 299 67.33 15.80 33.34
CA ILE A 299 66.54 15.85 32.09
C ILE A 299 65.09 16.32 32.33
N ARG A 300 64.52 15.93 33.46
CA ARG A 300 63.16 16.30 33.87
C ARG A 300 63.00 17.82 34.09
N ASP A 301 64.04 18.55 34.48
CA ASP A 301 63.94 19.98 34.69
C ASP A 301 64.07 20.81 33.41
N ASN A 302 64.46 20.15 32.30
CA ASN A 302 64.66 20.76 31.00
C ASN A 302 63.56 20.41 29.98
N ILE A 303 62.65 19.54 30.37
CA ILE A 303 61.46 19.13 29.50
C ILE A 303 60.22 19.28 30.38
N THR A 304 59.27 20.06 29.92
CA THR A 304 57.97 20.20 30.56
C THR A 304 56.90 19.82 29.53
N PHE A 305 56.10 18.81 29.86
CA PHE A 305 54.94 18.52 29.04
C PHE A 305 53.87 19.58 29.23
N LEU A 306 53.19 19.92 28.12
CA LEU A 306 52.03 20.81 28.19
C LEU A 306 50.89 20.07 28.92
N PRO A 307 50.22 20.71 29.89
CA PRO A 307 49.18 20.07 30.70
C PRO A 307 47.86 19.99 29.88
N TYR A 308 47.82 19.07 28.93
CA TYR A 308 46.59 18.78 28.23
C TYR A 308 45.61 18.03 29.15
N LYS A 309 44.35 18.48 29.13
CA LYS A 309 43.29 17.83 29.91
C LYS A 309 42.80 16.61 29.17
N GLU A 310 42.43 15.57 29.88
CA GLU A 310 41.75 14.41 29.36
C GLU A 310 40.39 14.80 28.71
N PRO A 311 39.88 14.03 27.76
CA PRO A 311 38.57 14.26 27.19
C PRO A 311 37.49 14.40 28.25
N SER A 312 36.70 15.45 28.19
CA SER A 312 35.71 15.78 29.23
C SER A 312 34.54 14.76 29.20
N GLY A 313 34.31 14.09 30.34
CA GLY A 313 33.14 13.21 30.51
C GLY A 313 31.81 13.96 30.36
N THR A 314 31.79 15.27 30.72
CA THR A 314 30.61 16.12 30.53
C THR A 314 30.28 16.31 29.03
N LEU A 315 31.32 16.54 28.21
CA LEU A 315 31.12 16.63 26.74
C LEU A 315 30.65 15.32 26.14
N PHE A 316 31.14 14.19 26.64
CA PHE A 316 30.67 12.88 26.20
C PHE A 316 29.20 12.65 26.55
N THR A 317 28.78 12.99 27.78
CA THR A 317 27.37 12.92 28.21
C THR A 317 26.50 13.87 27.38
N LEU A 318 26.98 15.09 27.09
CA LEU A 318 26.27 16.03 26.21
C LEU A 318 26.10 15.48 24.81
N LEU A 319 27.13 14.82 24.23
CA LEU A 319 27.05 14.16 22.94
C LEU A 319 25.98 13.07 22.95
N GLN A 320 25.94 12.23 23.98
CA GLN A 320 24.92 11.20 24.11
C GLN A 320 23.50 11.80 24.16
N ASN A 321 23.32 12.87 24.94
CA ASN A 321 22.01 13.54 25.03
C ASN A 321 21.59 14.15 23.69
N ILE A 322 22.51 14.80 22.96
CA ILE A 322 22.21 15.36 21.63
C ILE A 322 21.82 14.25 20.62
N VAL A 323 22.53 13.12 20.66
CA VAL A 323 22.22 11.98 19.81
C VAL A 323 20.84 11.39 20.15
N GLU A 324 20.51 11.26 21.43
CA GLU A 324 19.22 10.80 21.90
C GLU A 324 18.08 11.73 21.47
N GLU A 325 18.25 13.04 21.67
CA GLU A 325 17.27 14.03 21.19
C GLU A 325 17.12 14.01 19.67
N GLY A 326 18.22 13.88 18.92
CA GLY A 326 18.19 13.73 17.47
C GLY A 326 17.39 12.51 17.02
N ARG A 327 17.54 11.38 17.71
CA ARG A 327 16.75 10.17 17.46
C ARG A 327 15.26 10.38 17.73
N ARG A 328 14.92 11.07 18.81
CA ARG A 328 13.52 11.41 19.15
C ARG A 328 12.89 12.31 18.09
N PHE A 329 13.60 13.37 17.67
CA PHE A 329 13.10 14.25 16.60
C PHE A 329 12.92 13.55 15.26
N ALA A 330 13.82 12.63 14.92
CA ALA A 330 13.70 11.84 13.70
C ALA A 330 12.60 10.76 13.77
N SER A 331 11.92 10.61 14.91
CA SER A 331 10.94 9.56 15.17
C SER A 331 11.50 8.14 14.95
N ILE A 332 12.82 8.00 15.01
CA ILE A 332 13.53 6.73 14.92
C ILE A 332 13.75 6.23 16.36
N SER A 333 12.69 6.13 17.14
CA SER A 333 12.78 5.39 18.38
C SER A 333 12.83 3.90 18.02
N ASP A 334 14.01 3.31 18.12
CA ASP A 334 14.14 1.87 18.15
C ASP A 334 13.39 1.38 19.38
N MET A 335 12.13 0.98 19.20
CA MET A 335 11.53 0.06 20.14
C MET A 335 12.36 -1.22 20.02
N LYS A 336 13.28 -1.42 20.95
CA LYS A 336 13.94 -2.70 21.09
C LYS A 336 12.84 -3.69 21.44
N ILE A 337 12.56 -4.59 20.51
CA ILE A 337 11.66 -5.73 20.74
C ILE A 337 12.11 -6.50 21.99
N SER A 338 13.39 -6.42 22.34
CA SER A 338 13.96 -6.95 23.58
C SER A 338 13.44 -6.31 24.89
N ASP A 339 12.92 -5.08 24.86
CA ASP A 339 12.35 -4.41 26.03
C ASP A 339 10.85 -4.75 26.20
N MET A 340 10.27 -5.47 25.27
CA MET A 340 8.91 -6.00 25.39
C MET A 340 8.96 -7.28 26.20
N ASN A 341 8.37 -7.22 27.38
CA ASN A 341 8.19 -8.37 28.25
C ASN A 341 7.51 -9.49 27.45
N ASN A 342 8.08 -10.67 27.36
CA ASN A 342 7.55 -11.82 26.61
C ASN A 342 6.11 -12.24 27.05
N GLN A 343 5.54 -11.56 28.03
CA GLN A 343 4.20 -11.78 28.59
C GLN A 343 3.22 -10.66 28.24
N ALA A 344 3.57 -9.68 27.39
CA ALA A 344 2.63 -8.64 27.00
C ALA A 344 1.48 -9.24 26.16
N PRO A 345 0.20 -8.94 26.47
CA PRO A 345 -0.93 -9.37 25.64
C PRO A 345 -0.76 -8.89 24.18
N VAL A 346 -1.10 -9.74 23.22
CA VAL A 346 -0.98 -9.46 21.79
C VAL A 346 -1.62 -8.12 21.41
N GLY A 347 -2.76 -7.77 22.04
CA GLY A 347 -3.44 -6.50 21.82
C GLY A 347 -2.63 -5.26 22.24
N THR A 348 -1.85 -5.36 23.33
CA THR A 348 -1.00 -4.25 23.80
C THR A 348 0.18 -4.04 22.84
N THR A 349 0.77 -5.13 22.36
CA THR A 349 1.85 -5.10 21.38
C THR A 349 1.39 -4.47 20.07
N LEU A 350 0.20 -4.85 19.58
CA LEU A 350 -0.43 -4.28 18.38
C LEU A 350 -0.72 -2.78 18.55
N ALA A 351 -1.31 -2.36 19.68
CA ALA A 351 -1.61 -0.96 19.95
C ALA A 351 -0.34 -0.08 20.01
N LEU A 352 0.76 -0.63 20.54
CA LEU A 352 2.05 0.06 20.56
C LEU A 352 2.68 0.15 19.16
N LEU A 353 2.60 -0.90 18.35
CA LEU A 353 3.04 -0.88 16.95
C LEU A 353 2.21 0.11 16.14
N GLU A 354 0.90 0.14 16.31
CA GLU A 354 0.00 1.08 15.64
C GLU A 354 0.32 2.53 16.01
N ARG A 355 0.60 2.80 17.29
CA ARG A 355 1.00 4.15 17.75
C ARG A 355 2.29 4.63 17.08
N ASN A 356 3.27 3.76 16.91
CA ASN A 356 4.53 4.10 16.25
C ASN A 356 4.37 4.32 14.74
N GLN A 357 3.42 3.64 14.11
CA GLN A 357 3.13 3.79 12.69
C GLN A 357 2.35 5.07 12.37
N LYS A 358 1.69 5.71 13.34
CA LYS A 358 0.87 6.92 13.08
C LYS A 358 1.62 8.07 12.42
N VAL A 359 2.88 8.32 12.79
CA VAL A 359 3.68 9.39 12.17
C VAL A 359 4.02 9.02 10.73
N MET A 360 4.40 7.77 10.49
CA MET A 360 4.69 7.26 9.15
C MET A 360 3.44 7.23 8.28
N SER A 361 2.28 6.81 8.82
CA SER A 361 1.02 6.81 8.08
C SER A 361 0.60 8.20 7.58
N ALA A 362 0.89 9.26 8.35
CA ALA A 362 0.64 10.63 7.91
C ALA A 362 1.55 11.07 6.74
N VAL A 363 2.79 10.60 6.70
CA VAL A 363 3.69 10.84 5.56
C VAL A 363 3.22 10.02 4.36
N GLN A 364 2.87 8.76 4.56
CA GLN A 364 2.34 7.88 3.52
C GLN A 364 1.03 8.41 2.92
N ALA A 365 0.13 8.97 3.73
CA ALA A 365 -1.09 9.61 3.24
C ALA A 365 -0.80 10.77 2.27
N ARG A 366 0.25 11.57 2.53
CA ARG A 366 0.70 12.63 1.61
C ARG A 366 1.32 12.07 0.34
N LEU A 367 2.14 11.02 0.45
CA LEU A 367 2.69 10.32 -0.72
C LEU A 367 1.57 9.78 -1.59
N HIS A 368 0.60 9.10 -0.99
CA HIS A 368 -0.57 8.57 -1.66
C HIS A 368 -1.37 9.66 -2.39
N ALA A 369 -1.62 10.79 -1.72
CA ALA A 369 -2.32 11.92 -2.34
C ALA A 369 -1.56 12.53 -3.53
N SER A 370 -0.21 12.59 -3.44
CA SER A 370 0.64 13.04 -4.55
C SER A 370 0.70 12.02 -5.68
N MET A 371 0.78 10.73 -5.37
CA MET A 371 0.79 9.64 -6.35
C MET A 371 -0.55 9.56 -7.12
N ARG A 372 -1.67 9.82 -6.45
CA ARG A 372 -2.96 9.95 -7.12
C ARG A 372 -2.94 11.05 -8.17
N LYS A 373 -2.40 12.24 -7.85
CA LYS A 373 -2.23 13.33 -8.83
C LYS A 373 -1.33 12.94 -10.00
N GLU A 374 -0.28 12.13 -9.74
CA GLU A 374 0.59 11.60 -10.78
C GLU A 374 -0.18 10.68 -11.72
N PHE A 375 -1.01 9.78 -11.18
CA PHE A 375 -1.84 8.90 -11.99
C PHE A 375 -2.91 9.66 -12.78
N ASP A 376 -3.51 10.71 -12.22
CA ASP A 376 -4.43 11.58 -12.96
C ASP A 376 -3.75 12.22 -14.19
N ILE A 377 -2.48 12.64 -14.05
CA ILE A 377 -1.72 13.18 -15.19
C ILE A 377 -1.42 12.07 -16.22
N LEU A 378 -1.02 10.87 -15.76
CA LEU A 378 -0.76 9.72 -16.64
C LEU A 378 -2.01 9.32 -17.43
N VAL A 379 -3.16 9.24 -16.78
CA VAL A 379 -4.46 8.94 -17.43
C VAL A 379 -4.74 9.93 -18.57
N ASN A 380 -4.53 11.23 -18.32
CA ASN A 380 -4.74 12.25 -19.36
C ASN A 380 -3.71 12.10 -20.51
N ILE A 381 -2.46 11.77 -20.22
CA ILE A 381 -1.43 11.55 -21.26
C ILE A 381 -1.74 10.30 -22.09
N ILE A 382 -2.20 9.22 -21.45
CA ILE A 382 -2.59 8.00 -22.14
C ILE A 382 -3.73 8.30 -23.11
N LYS A 383 -4.74 9.03 -22.66
CA LYS A 383 -5.88 9.44 -23.49
C LYS A 383 -5.46 10.24 -24.70
N ASP A 384 -4.54 11.22 -24.55
CA ASP A 384 -4.24 12.20 -25.58
C ASP A 384 -3.17 11.75 -26.57
N PHE A 385 -2.20 10.93 -26.14
CA PHE A 385 -0.96 10.70 -26.90
C PHE A 385 -0.66 9.25 -27.23
N THR A 386 -1.35 8.27 -26.59
CA THR A 386 -1.07 6.87 -26.87
C THR A 386 -1.99 6.31 -27.96
N GLU A 387 -1.58 5.18 -28.55
CA GLU A 387 -2.39 4.48 -29.56
C GLU A 387 -3.75 4.10 -29.00
N PRO A 388 -4.82 4.10 -29.84
CA PRO A 388 -6.18 3.80 -29.37
C PRO A 388 -6.38 2.35 -28.89
N SER A 389 -5.59 1.40 -29.41
CA SER A 389 -5.68 -0.01 -29.09
C SER A 389 -4.84 -0.40 -27.88
N TYR A 390 -5.22 -1.49 -27.20
CA TYR A 390 -4.39 -2.10 -26.18
C TYR A 390 -3.21 -2.85 -26.80
N PRO A 391 -2.02 -2.89 -26.15
CA PRO A 391 -0.82 -3.52 -26.72
C PRO A 391 -0.83 -5.07 -26.59
N TYR A 392 -1.82 -5.66 -25.95
CA TYR A 392 -1.99 -7.10 -25.74
C TYR A 392 -3.35 -7.59 -26.24
N GLU A 393 -3.43 -8.87 -26.58
CA GLU A 393 -4.69 -9.51 -27.01
C GLU A 393 -5.64 -9.60 -25.83
N MET A 394 -6.89 -9.22 -26.08
CA MET A 394 -8.01 -9.36 -25.15
C MET A 394 -9.04 -10.29 -25.78
N ASP A 395 -9.84 -10.97 -24.96
CA ASP A 395 -10.86 -11.91 -25.42
C ASP A 395 -11.89 -11.29 -26.39
N ASP A 396 -12.11 -9.96 -26.28
CA ASP A 396 -12.95 -9.17 -27.18
C ASP A 396 -12.12 -8.02 -27.79
N ASN A 397 -11.76 -8.15 -29.05
CA ASN A 397 -10.94 -7.16 -29.82
C ASN A 397 -11.67 -5.84 -30.14
N GLU A 398 -12.83 -5.56 -29.54
CA GLU A 398 -13.63 -4.37 -29.85
C GLU A 398 -13.40 -3.18 -28.90
N PHE A 399 -12.60 -3.34 -27.82
CA PHE A 399 -12.44 -2.27 -26.85
C PHE A 399 -11.39 -1.26 -27.29
N ILE A 400 -11.77 0.02 -27.30
CA ILE A 400 -10.90 1.14 -27.60
C ILE A 400 -10.35 1.68 -26.29
N LYS A 401 -9.04 1.50 -26.07
CA LYS A 401 -8.34 1.94 -24.85
C LYS A 401 -8.65 3.40 -24.49
N VAL A 402 -8.59 4.30 -25.47
CA VAL A 402 -8.82 5.75 -25.24
C VAL A 402 -10.21 6.04 -24.70
N GLU A 403 -11.24 5.25 -25.05
CA GLU A 403 -12.59 5.39 -24.55
C GLU A 403 -12.74 4.89 -23.12
N ASP A 404 -11.94 3.90 -22.71
CA ASP A 404 -11.94 3.40 -21.34
C ASP A 404 -11.40 4.43 -20.34
N PHE A 405 -10.53 5.39 -20.78
CA PHE A 405 -9.95 6.45 -19.97
C PHE A 405 -10.81 7.74 -19.95
N ASP A 406 -12.10 7.63 -19.63
CA ASP A 406 -13.10 8.69 -19.74
C ASP A 406 -13.38 9.49 -18.45
N ARG A 407 -12.60 9.29 -17.38
CA ARG A 407 -12.77 9.87 -16.03
C ARG A 407 -13.97 9.37 -15.23
N ARG A 408 -14.72 8.37 -15.70
CA ARG A 408 -15.74 7.67 -14.92
C ARG A 408 -15.13 6.69 -13.92
N ILE A 409 -13.86 6.37 -14.13
CA ILE A 409 -13.05 5.51 -13.27
C ILE A 409 -11.98 6.37 -12.62
N ASP A 410 -11.94 6.36 -11.28
CA ASP A 410 -10.93 7.05 -10.48
C ASP A 410 -9.74 6.08 -10.26
N VAL A 411 -8.54 6.55 -10.58
CA VAL A 411 -7.32 5.75 -10.46
C VAL A 411 -6.63 6.11 -9.14
N LEU A 412 -6.46 5.13 -8.30
CA LEU A 412 -5.90 5.30 -6.96
C LEU A 412 -4.63 4.47 -6.79
N PRO A 413 -3.67 4.93 -6.00
CA PRO A 413 -2.59 4.06 -5.55
C PRO A 413 -3.12 2.94 -4.64
N VAL A 414 -2.54 1.75 -4.74
CA VAL A 414 -2.92 0.59 -3.91
C VAL A 414 -2.61 0.82 -2.43
N SER A 415 -1.57 1.57 -2.13
CA SER A 415 -1.15 1.89 -0.76
C SER A 415 -2.10 2.89 -0.11
N ASP A 416 -3.22 2.43 0.40
CA ASP A 416 -4.09 3.27 1.25
C ASP A 416 -3.51 3.31 2.67
N PRO A 417 -3.07 4.48 3.16
CA PRO A 417 -2.53 4.62 4.51
C PRO A 417 -3.57 4.38 5.62
N ASN A 418 -4.85 4.40 5.27
CA ASN A 418 -5.96 4.05 6.17
C ASN A 418 -6.33 2.56 6.05
N ALA A 419 -5.78 1.86 5.07
CA ALA A 419 -6.00 0.42 4.95
C ALA A 419 -5.37 -0.29 6.15
N ALA A 420 -6.12 -1.22 6.72
CA ALA A 420 -5.61 -2.08 7.78
C ALA A 420 -4.35 -2.81 7.32
N THR A 421 -3.35 -2.93 8.19
CA THR A 421 -2.15 -3.71 7.90
C THR A 421 -2.53 -5.15 7.54
N MET A 422 -1.67 -5.86 6.81
CA MET A 422 -1.94 -7.27 6.45
C MET A 422 -2.34 -8.10 7.69
N SER A 423 -1.65 -7.91 8.81
CA SER A 423 -1.99 -8.58 10.07
C SER A 423 -3.37 -8.19 10.61
N GLN A 424 -3.74 -6.92 10.51
CA GLN A 424 -5.08 -6.46 10.92
C GLN A 424 -6.16 -6.99 9.98
N ARG A 425 -5.91 -7.03 8.66
CA ARG A 425 -6.84 -7.64 7.69
C ARG A 425 -7.06 -9.12 7.99
N ILE A 426 -5.99 -9.87 8.21
CA ILE A 426 -6.11 -11.29 8.59
C ILE A 426 -6.96 -11.46 9.84
N MET A 427 -6.75 -10.64 10.88
CA MET A 427 -7.59 -10.70 12.10
C MET A 427 -9.03 -10.31 11.85
N GLN A 428 -9.29 -9.29 11.01
CA GLN A 428 -10.64 -8.89 10.61
C GLN A 428 -11.35 -10.02 9.87
N TYR A 429 -10.68 -10.67 8.92
CA TYR A 429 -11.23 -11.83 8.21
C TYR A 429 -11.44 -13.05 9.12
N GLN A 430 -10.52 -13.30 10.05
CA GLN A 430 -10.71 -14.36 11.06
C GLN A 430 -11.90 -14.08 11.97
N ALA A 431 -12.09 -12.84 12.40
CA ALA A 431 -13.25 -12.44 13.18
C ALA A 431 -14.55 -12.55 12.36
N ALA A 432 -14.53 -12.12 11.08
CA ALA A 432 -15.65 -12.26 10.17
C ALA A 432 -16.00 -13.75 9.94
N MET A 433 -15.00 -14.61 9.79
CA MET A 433 -15.20 -16.06 9.64
C MET A 433 -15.79 -16.70 10.89
N GLN A 434 -15.38 -16.29 12.09
CA GLN A 434 -15.99 -16.75 13.33
C GLN A 434 -17.47 -16.35 13.45
N LEU A 435 -17.81 -15.13 13.02
CA LEU A 435 -19.20 -14.67 12.96
C LEU A 435 -20.00 -15.43 11.91
N ALA A 436 -19.41 -15.69 10.76
CA ALA A 436 -20.04 -16.44 9.67
C ALA A 436 -20.31 -17.90 10.05
N GLN A 437 -19.45 -18.52 10.87
CA GLN A 437 -19.70 -19.86 11.42
C GLN A 437 -20.92 -19.91 12.33
N GLN A 438 -21.23 -18.82 13.05
CA GLN A 438 -22.41 -18.75 13.92
C GLN A 438 -23.73 -18.54 13.14
N SER A 439 -23.65 -17.90 11.96
CA SER A 439 -24.83 -17.60 11.15
C SER A 439 -24.51 -17.72 9.64
N PRO A 440 -24.29 -18.94 9.13
CA PRO A 440 -23.81 -19.16 7.76
C PRO A 440 -24.73 -18.59 6.68
N GLN A 441 -26.03 -18.53 6.96
CA GLN A 441 -27.04 -18.08 6.02
C GLN A 441 -27.01 -16.57 5.72
N MET A 442 -26.29 -15.78 6.53
CA MET A 442 -26.20 -14.32 6.37
C MET A 442 -24.94 -13.89 5.58
N TYR A 443 -24.01 -14.80 5.31
CA TYR A 443 -22.71 -14.49 4.73
C TYR A 443 -22.48 -15.28 3.44
N ASN A 444 -21.90 -14.62 2.46
CA ASN A 444 -21.34 -15.31 1.29
C ASN A 444 -19.98 -15.93 1.69
N LEU A 445 -20.00 -17.18 2.13
CA LEU A 445 -18.81 -17.89 2.61
C LEU A 445 -17.74 -18.09 1.52
N PRO A 446 -18.08 -18.48 0.28
CA PRO A 446 -17.10 -18.58 -0.80
C PRO A 446 -16.34 -17.27 -1.04
N GLU A 447 -17.03 -16.18 -1.11
CA GLU A 447 -16.43 -14.85 -1.31
C GLU A 447 -15.54 -14.44 -0.12
N LEU A 448 -15.99 -14.70 1.10
CA LEU A 448 -15.20 -14.43 2.30
C LEU A 448 -13.91 -15.26 2.32
N HIS A 449 -13.95 -16.52 1.86
CA HIS A 449 -12.77 -17.36 1.73
C HIS A 449 -11.82 -16.85 0.65
N ARG A 450 -12.32 -16.42 -0.52
CA ARG A 450 -11.50 -15.84 -1.58
C ARG A 450 -10.75 -14.62 -1.09
N GLN A 451 -11.46 -13.66 -0.50
CA GLN A 451 -10.86 -12.44 0.04
C GLN A 451 -9.82 -12.74 1.11
N MET A 452 -10.02 -13.77 1.94
CA MET A 452 -9.02 -14.20 2.91
C MET A 452 -7.79 -14.80 2.24
N LEU A 453 -7.95 -15.64 1.21
CA LEU A 453 -6.85 -16.24 0.46
C LEU A 453 -6.04 -15.18 -0.32
N GLU A 454 -6.70 -14.20 -0.90
CA GLU A 454 -6.06 -13.04 -1.53
C GLU A 454 -5.20 -12.25 -0.55
N VAL A 455 -5.73 -11.96 0.64
CA VAL A 455 -4.98 -11.26 1.69
C VAL A 455 -3.77 -12.07 2.16
N LEU A 456 -3.86 -13.40 2.14
CA LEU A 456 -2.72 -14.28 2.43
C LEU A 456 -1.69 -14.34 1.29
N GLY A 457 -1.97 -13.72 0.13
CA GLY A 457 -1.08 -13.67 -1.03
C GLY A 457 -1.03 -14.96 -1.82
N ILE A 458 -2.05 -15.80 -1.71
CA ILE A 458 -2.16 -17.05 -2.47
C ILE A 458 -2.59 -16.68 -3.89
N ARG A 459 -1.85 -17.16 -4.88
CA ARG A 459 -2.18 -16.99 -6.30
C ARG A 459 -3.19 -18.06 -6.71
N ASN A 460 -3.98 -17.76 -7.74
CA ASN A 460 -5.00 -18.64 -8.29
C ASN A 460 -6.11 -18.97 -7.27
N VAL A 461 -6.63 -17.95 -6.63
CA VAL A 461 -7.71 -18.10 -5.63
C VAL A 461 -8.98 -18.66 -6.29
N GLU A 462 -9.22 -18.34 -7.57
CA GLU A 462 -10.32 -18.83 -8.40
C GLU A 462 -10.27 -20.36 -8.59
N ASP A 463 -9.06 -20.93 -8.74
CA ASP A 463 -8.88 -22.37 -8.85
C ASP A 463 -9.14 -23.10 -7.51
N ILE A 464 -8.92 -22.42 -6.38
CA ILE A 464 -9.08 -22.99 -5.04
C ILE A 464 -10.55 -22.88 -4.58
N VAL A 465 -11.18 -21.75 -4.85
CA VAL A 465 -12.58 -21.45 -4.52
C VAL A 465 -13.27 -20.94 -5.80
N PRO A 466 -13.66 -21.83 -6.71
CA PRO A 466 -14.31 -21.46 -7.96
C PRO A 466 -15.64 -20.72 -7.70
N ASP A 467 -15.99 -19.78 -8.57
CA ASP A 467 -17.26 -19.08 -8.49
C ASP A 467 -18.40 -20.03 -8.89
N GLN A 468 -19.56 -19.86 -8.27
CA GLN A 468 -20.73 -20.63 -8.67
C GLN A 468 -21.19 -20.28 -10.09
N ASP A 469 -20.84 -19.10 -10.59
CA ASP A 469 -21.15 -18.65 -11.94
C ASP A 469 -20.16 -19.14 -13.00
N ASP A 470 -18.92 -19.53 -12.60
CA ASP A 470 -17.91 -20.11 -13.50
C ASP A 470 -18.08 -21.62 -13.75
N ILE A 471 -19.07 -22.26 -13.12
CA ILE A 471 -19.36 -23.69 -13.36
C ILE A 471 -19.85 -23.86 -14.78
N LYS A 472 -19.01 -24.50 -15.62
CA LYS A 472 -19.37 -24.79 -17.01
C LYS A 472 -20.45 -25.85 -17.10
N PRO A 473 -21.37 -25.74 -18.08
CA PRO A 473 -22.40 -26.75 -18.33
C PRO A 473 -21.70 -28.05 -18.72
N VAL A 474 -22.15 -29.16 -18.14
CA VAL A 474 -21.63 -30.50 -18.40
C VAL A 474 -22.75 -31.40 -18.84
N ASP A 475 -22.44 -32.49 -19.55
CA ASP A 475 -23.38 -33.52 -19.92
C ASP A 475 -23.81 -34.38 -18.71
N PRO A 476 -24.94 -35.11 -18.77
CA PRO A 476 -25.45 -35.87 -17.63
C PRO A 476 -24.51 -36.91 -17.08
N ALA A 477 -23.65 -37.55 -17.90
CA ALA A 477 -22.71 -38.58 -17.45
C ALA A 477 -21.53 -37.94 -16.74
N THR A 478 -21.01 -36.87 -17.29
CA THR A 478 -19.92 -36.05 -16.64
C THR A 478 -20.42 -35.42 -15.34
N ALA A 479 -21.67 -34.98 -15.26
CA ALA A 479 -22.28 -34.48 -14.05
C ALA A 479 -22.28 -35.51 -12.92
N VAL A 480 -22.63 -36.75 -13.19
CA VAL A 480 -22.57 -37.86 -12.22
C VAL A 480 -21.14 -38.11 -11.76
N GLN A 481 -20.16 -38.10 -12.66
CA GLN A 481 -18.78 -38.31 -12.33
C GLN A 481 -18.21 -37.17 -11.44
N ASN A 482 -18.57 -35.92 -11.76
CA ASN A 482 -18.21 -34.76 -10.98
C ASN A 482 -18.82 -34.81 -9.57
N LEU A 483 -20.09 -35.18 -9.44
CA LEU A 483 -20.74 -35.37 -8.15
C LEU A 483 -20.04 -36.41 -7.28
N ILE A 484 -19.62 -37.54 -7.85
CA ILE A 484 -18.89 -38.61 -7.15
C ILE A 484 -17.50 -38.08 -6.70
N ASN A 485 -16.85 -37.27 -7.52
CA ASN A 485 -15.55 -36.67 -7.21
C ASN A 485 -15.63 -35.46 -6.29
N GLY A 486 -16.83 -35.03 -5.91
CA GLY A 486 -17.05 -33.83 -5.06
C GLY A 486 -16.86 -32.50 -5.78
N VAL A 487 -16.84 -32.50 -7.12
CA VAL A 487 -16.77 -31.29 -7.94
C VAL A 487 -18.16 -30.67 -8.03
N PRO A 488 -18.33 -29.36 -7.76
CA PRO A 488 -19.63 -28.71 -7.84
C PRO A 488 -20.18 -28.71 -9.26
N VAL A 489 -21.46 -28.97 -9.41
CA VAL A 489 -22.21 -28.95 -10.67
C VAL A 489 -23.43 -28.06 -10.53
N LYS A 490 -23.82 -27.36 -11.60
CA LYS A 490 -24.96 -26.44 -11.63
C LYS A 490 -25.88 -26.78 -12.81
N ALA A 491 -27.19 -26.60 -12.67
CA ALA A 491 -28.15 -26.74 -13.73
C ALA A 491 -28.27 -25.46 -14.55
N PHE A 492 -28.40 -25.58 -15.89
CA PHE A 492 -28.56 -24.45 -16.79
C PHE A 492 -29.90 -24.57 -17.56
N SER A 493 -30.58 -23.46 -17.78
CA SER A 493 -31.93 -23.37 -18.32
C SER A 493 -32.13 -24.05 -19.69
N TYR A 494 -31.07 -24.15 -20.50
CA TYR A 494 -31.15 -24.76 -21.85
C TYR A 494 -30.92 -26.28 -21.87
N GLN A 495 -30.49 -26.88 -20.74
CA GLN A 495 -30.21 -28.32 -20.64
C GLN A 495 -31.51 -29.17 -20.70
N ASP A 496 -31.35 -30.45 -21.04
CA ASP A 496 -32.41 -31.46 -20.92
C ASP A 496 -32.51 -31.94 -19.47
N HIS A 497 -33.37 -31.28 -18.70
CA HIS A 497 -33.48 -31.52 -17.25
C HIS A 497 -33.96 -32.95 -16.96
N GLU A 498 -34.83 -33.53 -17.82
CA GLU A 498 -35.35 -34.89 -17.63
C GLU A 498 -34.22 -35.93 -17.77
N ALA A 499 -33.36 -35.76 -18.77
CA ALA A 499 -32.19 -36.64 -18.96
C ALA A 499 -31.21 -36.55 -17.82
N HIS A 500 -30.90 -35.34 -17.28
CA HIS A 500 -30.03 -35.16 -16.15
C HIS A 500 -30.58 -35.82 -14.87
N ILE A 501 -31.86 -35.59 -14.56
CA ILE A 501 -32.52 -36.21 -13.40
C ILE A 501 -32.50 -37.73 -13.51
N ALA A 502 -32.91 -38.29 -14.67
CA ALA A 502 -32.96 -39.71 -14.88
C ALA A 502 -31.60 -40.40 -14.75
N THR A 503 -30.53 -39.73 -15.24
CA THR A 503 -29.17 -40.27 -15.17
C THR A 503 -28.63 -40.26 -13.73
N VAL A 504 -28.86 -39.19 -12.95
CA VAL A 504 -28.43 -39.12 -11.56
C VAL A 504 -29.21 -40.09 -10.68
N VAL A 505 -30.53 -40.23 -10.89
CA VAL A 505 -31.38 -41.23 -10.18
C VAL A 505 -30.94 -42.66 -10.51
N ALA A 506 -30.64 -42.95 -11.79
CA ALA A 506 -30.12 -44.27 -12.19
C ALA A 506 -28.75 -44.58 -11.56
N ALA A 507 -27.88 -43.58 -11.45
CA ALA A 507 -26.59 -43.69 -10.77
C ALA A 507 -26.74 -43.99 -9.27
N GLN A 508 -27.70 -43.33 -8.58
CA GLN A 508 -28.01 -43.61 -7.18
C GLN A 508 -28.61 -45.00 -6.94
N GLN A 509 -29.24 -45.60 -7.93
CA GLN A 509 -29.77 -46.97 -7.84
C GLN A 509 -28.80 -48.06 -8.24
N ASN A 510 -27.65 -47.68 -8.82
CA ASN A 510 -26.62 -48.67 -9.21
C ASN A 510 -25.84 -49.16 -7.99
N PRO A 511 -25.84 -50.46 -7.65
CA PRO A 511 -25.22 -51.00 -6.49
C PRO A 511 -23.69 -50.82 -6.45
N GLU A 512 -23.01 -50.79 -7.61
CA GLU A 512 -21.57 -50.57 -7.71
C GLU A 512 -21.19 -49.11 -7.34
N ILE A 513 -21.96 -48.13 -7.82
CA ILE A 513 -21.78 -46.71 -7.50
C ILE A 513 -22.10 -46.44 -6.03
N LEU A 514 -23.17 -47.06 -5.52
CA LEU A 514 -23.57 -46.92 -4.12
C LEU A 514 -22.46 -47.42 -3.16
N GLN A 515 -21.92 -48.60 -3.43
CA GLN A 515 -20.77 -49.13 -2.64
C GLN A 515 -19.56 -48.21 -2.72
N MET A 516 -19.26 -47.62 -3.86
CA MET A 516 -18.13 -46.68 -4.04
C MET A 516 -18.36 -45.42 -3.24
N VAL A 517 -19.56 -44.86 -3.24
CA VAL A 517 -19.93 -43.67 -2.50
C VAL A 517 -19.96 -43.96 -0.99
N GLU A 518 -20.52 -45.06 -0.54
CA GLU A 518 -20.55 -45.44 0.88
C GLU A 518 -19.15 -45.69 1.48
N ALA A 519 -18.21 -46.17 0.67
CA ALA A 519 -16.81 -46.34 1.09
C ALA A 519 -16.05 -45.02 1.21
N SER A 520 -16.58 -43.89 0.69
CA SER A 520 -15.96 -42.57 0.76
C SER A 520 -16.23 -41.91 2.11
N PRO A 521 -15.24 -41.24 2.72
CA PRO A 521 -15.45 -40.45 3.94
C PRO A 521 -16.40 -39.25 3.73
N THR A 522 -16.69 -38.88 2.48
CA THR A 522 -17.57 -37.78 2.07
C THR A 522 -18.95 -38.25 1.57
N ALA A 523 -19.34 -39.46 1.84
CA ALA A 523 -20.58 -40.08 1.35
C ALA A 523 -21.85 -39.22 1.56
N GLN A 524 -22.03 -38.66 2.77
CA GLN A 524 -23.15 -37.78 3.08
C GLN A 524 -23.15 -36.48 2.26
N SER A 525 -21.98 -35.91 2.01
CA SER A 525 -21.83 -34.70 1.19
C SER A 525 -22.18 -34.99 -0.28
N ILE A 526 -21.73 -36.11 -0.83
CA ILE A 526 -22.00 -36.53 -2.19
C ILE A 526 -23.51 -36.75 -2.42
N LEU A 527 -24.17 -37.44 -1.49
CA LEU A 527 -25.62 -37.68 -1.57
C LEU A 527 -26.42 -36.36 -1.43
N ALA A 528 -25.97 -35.45 -0.56
CA ALA A 528 -26.59 -34.13 -0.42
C ALA A 528 -26.43 -33.29 -1.70
N SER A 529 -25.21 -33.27 -2.29
CA SER A 529 -24.96 -32.58 -3.57
C SER A 529 -25.77 -33.16 -4.75
N ALA A 530 -25.88 -34.48 -4.83
CA ALA A 530 -26.72 -35.12 -5.84
C ALA A 530 -28.21 -34.77 -5.68
N SER A 531 -28.71 -34.76 -4.45
CA SER A 531 -30.07 -34.35 -4.15
C SER A 531 -30.31 -32.85 -4.47
N ALA A 532 -29.36 -32.01 -4.18
CA ALA A 532 -29.39 -30.57 -4.52
C ALA A 532 -29.46 -30.38 -6.05
N TYR A 533 -28.61 -31.08 -6.79
CA TYR A 533 -28.54 -31.02 -8.24
C TYR A 533 -29.87 -31.51 -8.90
N ILE A 534 -30.46 -32.60 -8.42
CA ILE A 534 -31.77 -33.05 -8.86
C ILE A 534 -32.84 -31.99 -8.61
N ASN A 535 -32.85 -31.38 -7.42
CA ASN A 535 -33.80 -30.32 -7.08
C ASN A 535 -33.65 -29.07 -7.96
N GLU A 536 -32.42 -28.71 -8.30
CA GLU A 536 -32.12 -27.60 -9.20
C GLU A 536 -32.66 -27.85 -10.62
N HIS A 537 -32.38 -29.02 -11.16
CA HIS A 537 -32.99 -29.44 -12.48
C HIS A 537 -34.50 -29.52 -12.44
N LEU A 538 -35.09 -30.01 -11.36
CA LEU A 538 -36.52 -30.06 -11.17
C LEU A 538 -37.11 -28.63 -11.14
N THR A 539 -36.47 -27.70 -10.46
CA THR A 539 -36.89 -26.29 -10.42
C THR A 539 -36.86 -25.66 -11.81
N MET A 540 -35.78 -25.90 -12.57
CA MET A 540 -35.66 -25.41 -13.95
C MET A 540 -36.70 -26.06 -14.89
N GLN A 541 -37.02 -27.34 -14.72
CA GLN A 541 -38.07 -28.01 -15.46
C GLN A 541 -39.44 -27.38 -15.18
N PHE A 542 -39.77 -27.11 -13.90
CA PHE A 542 -40.99 -26.41 -13.52
C PHE A 542 -41.04 -24.98 -14.09
N ARG A 543 -39.92 -24.27 -14.09
CA ARG A 543 -39.86 -22.96 -14.72
C ARG A 543 -40.20 -22.99 -16.21
N LYS A 544 -39.64 -23.95 -16.97
CA LYS A 544 -39.97 -24.15 -18.38
C LYS A 544 -41.44 -24.52 -18.61
N GLU A 545 -42.03 -25.31 -17.72
CA GLU A 545 -43.44 -25.67 -17.81
C GLU A 545 -44.35 -24.45 -17.58
N ILE A 546 -44.01 -23.62 -16.58
CA ILE A 546 -44.71 -22.37 -16.29
C ILE A 546 -44.55 -21.36 -17.44
N GLU A 547 -43.37 -21.21 -18.04
CA GLU A 547 -43.14 -20.37 -19.23
C GLU A 547 -43.98 -20.82 -20.42
N ARG A 548 -44.08 -22.12 -20.60
CA ARG A 548 -44.93 -22.71 -21.67
C ARG A 548 -46.43 -22.47 -21.42
N GLU A 549 -46.91 -22.56 -20.18
CA GLU A 549 -48.28 -22.27 -19.80
C GLU A 549 -48.61 -20.77 -19.85
N MET A 550 -47.65 -19.91 -19.52
CA MET A 550 -47.82 -18.45 -19.57
C MET A 550 -47.65 -17.87 -20.98
N GLY A 551 -46.94 -18.55 -21.87
CA GLY A 551 -46.65 -18.07 -23.22
C GLY A 551 -45.67 -16.91 -23.30
N SER A 552 -44.93 -16.65 -22.23
CA SER A 552 -43.89 -15.60 -22.13
C SER A 552 -42.72 -16.10 -21.29
N GLU A 553 -41.50 -15.74 -21.68
CA GLU A 553 -40.30 -16.03 -20.92
C GLU A 553 -40.32 -15.27 -19.57
N LEU A 554 -39.90 -15.93 -18.51
CA LEU A 554 -39.74 -15.33 -17.19
C LEU A 554 -38.39 -14.55 -17.14
N PRO A 555 -38.34 -13.38 -16.48
CA PRO A 555 -37.10 -12.63 -16.29
C PRO A 555 -36.04 -13.51 -15.62
N PRO A 556 -34.73 -13.18 -15.78
CA PRO A 556 -33.63 -13.86 -15.10
C PRO A 556 -33.82 -13.92 -13.58
N GLU A 557 -33.19 -14.89 -12.95
CA GLU A 557 -33.21 -15.00 -11.49
C GLU A 557 -32.60 -13.74 -10.83
N GLY A 558 -33.37 -13.10 -9.92
CA GLY A 558 -32.95 -11.88 -9.20
C GLY A 558 -33.55 -10.57 -9.69
N GLU A 559 -34.24 -10.53 -10.84
CA GLU A 559 -34.97 -9.35 -11.26
C GLU A 559 -36.38 -9.30 -10.64
N PRO A 560 -36.90 -8.13 -10.24
CA PRO A 560 -38.23 -8.00 -9.68
C PRO A 560 -39.30 -8.27 -10.75
N LEU A 561 -40.19 -9.23 -10.46
CA LEU A 561 -41.29 -9.60 -11.35
C LEU A 561 -42.36 -8.49 -11.38
N PRO A 562 -42.96 -8.20 -12.54
CA PRO A 562 -44.16 -7.38 -12.63
C PRO A 562 -45.33 -7.99 -11.81
N ALA A 563 -46.10 -7.15 -11.11
CA ALA A 563 -47.09 -7.57 -10.14
C ALA A 563 -48.20 -8.51 -10.72
N ASP A 564 -48.49 -8.39 -12.04
CA ASP A 564 -49.47 -9.24 -12.73
C ASP A 564 -48.89 -10.63 -13.04
N VAL A 565 -47.58 -10.71 -13.30
CA VAL A 565 -46.84 -11.94 -13.54
C VAL A 565 -46.66 -12.70 -12.24
N GLU A 566 -46.36 -11.99 -11.16
CA GLU A 566 -46.19 -12.57 -9.81
C GLU A 566 -47.48 -13.27 -9.31
N LYS A 567 -48.67 -12.67 -9.52
CA LYS A 567 -49.93 -13.26 -9.13
C LYS A 567 -50.26 -14.55 -9.91
N ARG A 568 -49.99 -14.55 -11.25
CA ARG A 568 -50.20 -15.76 -12.07
C ARG A 568 -49.20 -16.85 -11.69
N LEU A 569 -47.94 -16.49 -11.50
CA LEU A 569 -46.90 -17.40 -11.07
C LEU A 569 -47.22 -18.05 -9.73
N SER A 570 -47.68 -17.26 -8.75
CA SER A 570 -48.03 -17.75 -7.42
C SER A 570 -49.16 -18.79 -7.43
N THR A 571 -50.15 -18.62 -8.32
CA THR A 571 -51.23 -19.59 -8.48
C THR A 571 -50.77 -20.90 -9.14
N LEU A 572 -49.95 -20.82 -10.18
CA LEU A 572 -49.40 -21.98 -10.88
C LEU A 572 -48.43 -22.78 -10.02
N VAL A 573 -47.52 -22.05 -9.26
CA VAL A 573 -46.61 -22.68 -8.32
C VAL A 573 -47.37 -23.38 -7.19
N ALA A 574 -48.45 -22.79 -6.68
CA ALA A 574 -49.28 -23.43 -5.64
C ALA A 574 -49.99 -24.70 -6.14
N GLU A 575 -50.42 -24.75 -7.41
CA GLU A 575 -50.96 -25.98 -8.04
C GLU A 575 -49.89 -27.03 -8.27
N ALA A 576 -48.71 -26.63 -8.78
CA ALA A 576 -47.57 -27.53 -8.99
C ALA A 576 -47.07 -28.12 -7.65
N ALA A 577 -46.97 -27.30 -6.60
CA ALA A 577 -46.59 -27.74 -5.27
C ALA A 577 -47.59 -28.74 -4.66
N ARG A 578 -48.88 -28.58 -4.90
CA ARG A 578 -49.90 -29.56 -4.51
C ARG A 578 -49.76 -30.89 -5.24
N ARG A 579 -49.41 -30.91 -6.51
CA ARG A 579 -49.17 -32.14 -7.29
C ARG A 579 -47.92 -32.88 -6.79
N VAL A 580 -46.83 -32.15 -6.51
CA VAL A 580 -45.57 -32.73 -5.98
C VAL A 580 -45.75 -33.29 -4.58
N THR A 581 -46.46 -32.56 -3.69
CA THR A 581 -46.72 -33.03 -2.32
C THR A 581 -47.66 -34.27 -2.33
N ALA A 582 -48.59 -34.36 -3.27
CA ALA A 582 -49.46 -35.54 -3.39
C ALA A 582 -48.65 -36.77 -3.87
N THR A 583 -47.69 -36.62 -4.80
CA THR A 583 -46.83 -37.72 -5.29
C THR A 583 -45.79 -38.11 -4.21
N SER A 584 -45.19 -37.15 -3.50
CA SER A 584 -44.20 -37.46 -2.45
C SER A 584 -44.87 -38.07 -1.19
N GLN A 585 -46.11 -37.70 -0.85
CA GLN A 585 -46.87 -38.36 0.22
C GLN A 585 -47.21 -39.81 -0.15
N ALA A 586 -47.56 -40.10 -1.38
CA ALA A 586 -47.78 -41.47 -1.84
C ALA A 586 -46.53 -42.35 -1.83
N GLN A 587 -45.38 -41.77 -2.17
CA GLN A 587 -44.07 -42.44 -2.07
C GLN A 587 -43.61 -42.63 -0.64
N ALA A 588 -43.76 -41.61 0.23
CA ALA A 588 -43.41 -41.70 1.63
C ALA A 588 -44.27 -42.69 2.40
N GLU A 589 -45.56 -42.88 1.99
CA GLU A 589 -46.43 -43.88 2.55
C GLU A 589 -46.05 -45.30 2.14
N GLN A 590 -45.58 -45.50 0.91
CA GLN A 590 -44.99 -46.76 0.45
C GLN A 590 -43.68 -47.11 1.12
N GLU A 591 -42.80 -46.11 1.32
CA GLU A 591 -41.53 -46.30 2.08
C GLU A 591 -41.78 -46.56 3.57
N ARG A 592 -42.76 -45.92 4.20
CA ARG A 592 -43.16 -46.22 5.59
C ARG A 592 -43.63 -47.64 5.76
N ILE A 593 -44.37 -48.16 4.78
CA ILE A 593 -44.84 -49.54 4.81
C ILE A 593 -43.69 -50.53 4.60
N ALA A 594 -42.69 -50.17 3.79
CA ALA A 594 -41.51 -50.98 3.57
C ALA A 594 -40.53 -50.92 4.79
N GLN A 595 -40.38 -49.78 5.45
CA GLN A 595 -39.54 -49.63 6.67
C GLN A 595 -40.12 -50.24 7.93
N GLN A 596 -41.45 -50.39 8.01
CA GLN A 596 -42.10 -51.09 9.16
C GLN A 596 -41.87 -52.60 9.13
N GLN A 597 -41.31 -53.19 8.08
CA GLN A 597 -41.02 -54.63 7.99
C GLN A 597 -39.54 -55.03 8.19
N GLN A 598 -38.64 -54.10 8.42
CA GLN A 598 -37.22 -54.41 8.63
C GLN A 598 -36.65 -53.80 9.90
N ASP A 599 -36.26 -54.69 10.79
CA ASP A 599 -35.16 -54.73 11.73
C ASP A 599 -35.28 -54.12 13.15
N PRO A 600 -35.28 -54.97 14.20
CA PRO A 600 -35.18 -54.53 15.60
C PRO A 600 -33.75 -54.06 16.01
N LEU A 601 -32.74 -54.22 15.19
CA LEU A 601 -31.36 -53.83 15.44
C LEU A 601 -31.12 -52.31 15.30
N ILE A 602 -31.90 -51.61 14.51
CA ILE A 602 -31.78 -50.16 14.31
C ILE A 602 -32.30 -49.41 15.53
N GLN A 603 -33.35 -49.89 16.19
CA GLN A 603 -33.86 -49.31 17.44
C GLN A 603 -32.88 -49.39 18.64
N MET A 604 -32.01 -50.39 18.67
CA MET A 604 -30.97 -50.44 19.68
C MET A 604 -29.84 -49.45 19.43
N LYS A 605 -29.45 -49.21 18.19
CA LYS A 605 -28.42 -48.21 17.87
C LYS A 605 -28.90 -46.79 18.09
N GLU A 606 -30.14 -46.45 17.74
CA GLU A 606 -30.71 -45.13 18.03
C GLU A 606 -30.80 -44.84 19.52
N ARG A 607 -31.14 -45.83 20.37
CA ARG A 607 -31.08 -45.68 21.83
C ARG A 607 -29.65 -45.46 22.35
N GLU A 608 -28.64 -46.11 21.74
CA GLU A 608 -27.26 -45.92 22.14
C GLU A 608 -26.71 -44.54 21.74
N VAL A 609 -27.13 -44.02 20.59
CA VAL A 609 -26.80 -42.66 20.13
C VAL A 609 -27.46 -41.59 21.01
N ALA A 610 -28.73 -41.76 21.32
CA ALA A 610 -29.46 -40.87 22.23
C ALA A 610 -28.86 -40.81 23.64
N ILE A 611 -28.35 -41.94 24.14
CA ILE A 611 -27.65 -41.99 25.45
C ILE A 611 -26.31 -41.24 25.38
N LYS A 612 -25.57 -41.39 24.29
CA LYS A 612 -24.30 -40.65 24.09
C LYS A 612 -24.53 -39.14 23.92
N GLU A 613 -25.56 -38.74 23.19
CA GLU A 613 -25.92 -37.31 23.06
C GLU A 613 -26.33 -36.70 24.38
N ALA A 614 -27.11 -37.43 25.23
CA ALA A 614 -27.46 -36.99 26.56
C ALA A 614 -26.25 -36.86 27.50
N GLU A 615 -25.24 -37.74 27.35
CA GLU A 615 -23.97 -37.64 28.10
C GLU A 615 -23.10 -36.45 27.64
N VAL A 616 -23.07 -36.13 26.35
CA VAL A 616 -22.39 -34.98 25.83
C VAL A 616 -23.06 -33.68 26.28
N GLN A 617 -24.39 -33.60 26.24
CA GLN A 617 -25.12 -32.44 26.74
C GLN A 617 -24.91 -32.23 28.25
N ARG A 618 -24.84 -33.30 29.03
CA ARG A 618 -24.54 -33.21 30.45
C ARG A 618 -23.15 -32.68 30.74
N LYS A 619 -22.12 -33.11 29.95
CA LYS A 619 -20.76 -32.57 30.05
C LYS A 619 -20.66 -31.10 29.64
N ILE A 620 -21.45 -30.69 28.67
CA ILE A 620 -21.55 -29.27 28.26
C ILE A 620 -22.17 -28.42 29.35
N GLN A 621 -23.23 -28.90 30.00
CA GLN A 621 -23.86 -28.21 31.14
C GLN A 621 -22.91 -28.11 32.35
N GLU A 622 -22.17 -29.18 32.67
CA GLU A 622 -21.15 -29.15 33.72
C GLU A 622 -20.00 -28.19 33.41
N GLY A 623 -19.60 -28.10 32.14
CA GLY A 623 -18.63 -27.11 31.65
C GLY A 623 -19.13 -25.68 31.81
N GLN A 624 -20.38 -25.40 31.45
CA GLN A 624 -21.00 -24.10 31.62
C GLN A 624 -21.16 -23.69 33.08
N GLN A 625 -21.50 -24.63 33.98
CA GLN A 625 -21.56 -24.35 35.41
C GLN A 625 -20.17 -24.05 36.01
N ARG A 626 -19.09 -24.72 35.53
CA ARG A 626 -17.72 -24.38 35.95
C ARG A 626 -17.30 -22.99 35.48
N LEU A 627 -17.63 -22.60 34.25
CA LEU A 627 -17.36 -21.25 33.75
C LEU A 627 -18.12 -20.17 34.52
N GLN A 628 -19.36 -20.42 34.92
CA GLN A 628 -20.12 -19.51 35.77
C GLN A 628 -19.53 -19.38 37.19
N LEU A 629 -19.04 -20.47 37.76
CA LEU A 629 -18.37 -20.48 39.06
C LEU A 629 -17.03 -19.72 39.03
N ASP A 630 -16.27 -19.86 37.95
CA ASP A 630 -15.02 -19.13 37.77
C ASP A 630 -15.26 -17.63 37.50
N ALA A 631 -16.32 -17.25 36.79
CA ALA A 631 -16.74 -15.87 36.61
C ALA A 631 -17.18 -15.20 37.93
N VAL A 632 -17.84 -15.97 38.82
CA VAL A 632 -18.21 -15.49 40.17
C VAL A 632 -16.97 -15.33 41.06
N LYS A 633 -16.00 -16.25 40.96
CA LYS A 633 -14.72 -16.14 41.67
C LYS A 633 -13.87 -14.96 41.20
N SER A 634 -13.88 -14.64 39.88
CA SER A 634 -13.24 -13.47 39.35
C SER A 634 -13.87 -12.18 39.85
N LYS A 635 -15.21 -12.08 39.82
CA LYS A 635 -15.92 -10.91 40.37
C LYS A 635 -15.67 -10.68 41.87
N ASN A 636 -15.55 -11.75 42.65
CA ASN A 636 -15.23 -11.63 44.06
C ASN A 636 -13.75 -11.20 44.30
N ARG A 637 -12.82 -11.58 43.41
CA ARG A 637 -11.45 -11.07 43.48
C ARG A 637 -11.39 -9.58 43.20
N ASP A 638 -12.07 -9.11 42.16
CA ASP A 638 -12.11 -7.69 41.79
C ASP A 638 -12.79 -6.82 42.89
N LEU A 639 -13.76 -7.38 43.64
CA LEU A 639 -14.37 -6.70 44.78
C LEU A 639 -13.40 -6.58 45.97
N ILE A 640 -12.65 -7.63 46.27
CA ILE A 640 -11.65 -7.64 47.37
C ILE A 640 -10.48 -6.69 47.02
N GLU A 641 -10.10 -6.61 45.74
CA GLU A 641 -9.03 -5.73 45.30
C GLU A 641 -9.46 -4.25 45.34
N LYS A 642 -10.71 -3.94 45.01
CA LYS A 642 -11.31 -2.60 45.21
C LYS A 642 -11.41 -2.17 46.64
N GLU A 643 -11.84 -3.06 47.55
CA GLU A 643 -11.86 -2.76 48.99
C GLU A 643 -10.47 -2.56 49.56
N ARG A 644 -9.44 -3.26 49.04
CA ARG A 644 -8.05 -3.09 49.45
C ARG A 644 -7.46 -1.76 48.98
N ILE A 645 -7.79 -1.32 47.75
CA ILE A 645 -7.39 -0.01 47.22
C ILE A 645 -8.04 1.10 48.03
N GLN A 646 -9.33 0.99 48.31
CA GLN A 646 -10.09 1.97 49.09
C GLN A 646 -9.57 2.10 50.54
N SER A 647 -9.19 0.98 51.18
CA SER A 647 -8.59 0.98 52.51
C SER A 647 -7.14 1.57 52.49
N GLN A 648 -6.41 1.47 51.40
CA GLN A 648 -5.11 2.12 51.24
C GLN A 648 -5.25 3.64 51.01
N GLU A 649 -6.25 4.07 50.27
CA GLU A 649 -6.56 5.50 50.10
C GLU A 649 -7.02 6.15 51.40
N ASP A 650 -7.85 5.45 52.18
CA ASP A 650 -8.29 5.93 53.49
C ASP A 650 -7.15 6.03 54.52
N MET A 651 -6.19 5.09 54.49
CA MET A 651 -4.98 5.16 55.33
C MET A 651 -4.02 6.29 54.87
N ALA A 652 -3.94 6.55 53.55
CA ALA A 652 -3.15 7.67 53.03
C ALA A 652 -3.77 9.02 53.41
N ALA A 653 -5.10 9.14 53.35
CA ALA A 653 -5.84 10.31 53.79
C ALA A 653 -5.69 10.58 55.30
N ALA A 654 -5.70 9.54 56.15
CA ALA A 654 -5.48 9.64 57.61
C ALA A 654 -4.04 10.09 57.90
N SER A 655 -3.05 9.62 57.13
CA SER A 655 -1.63 10.03 57.32
C SER A 655 -1.37 11.49 56.96
N ILE A 656 -2.09 12.00 55.92
CA ILE A 656 -2.02 13.42 55.53
C ILE A 656 -2.73 14.29 56.57
N GLY A 657 -3.85 13.84 57.13
CA GLY A 657 -4.55 14.53 58.18
C GLY A 657 -3.70 14.68 59.48
N GLN A 658 -2.89 13.66 59.83
CA GLN A 658 -1.97 13.73 60.97
C GLN A 658 -0.81 14.68 60.73
N ARG A 659 -0.29 14.79 59.48
CA ARG A 659 0.76 15.75 59.16
C ARG A 659 0.29 17.21 59.20
N VAL A 660 -0.90 17.47 58.72
CA VAL A 660 -1.50 18.82 58.75
C VAL A 660 -1.83 19.25 60.18
N ALA A 661 -2.18 18.31 61.06
CA ALA A 661 -2.43 18.60 62.48
C ALA A 661 -1.14 18.85 63.26
N SER A 662 0.00 18.30 62.85
CA SER A 662 1.30 18.59 63.49
C SER A 662 1.90 19.93 63.08
N ASP A 663 1.65 20.37 61.83
CA ASP A 663 2.14 21.66 61.31
C ASP A 663 1.28 22.86 61.76
N LEU A 664 0.18 22.64 62.43
CA LEU A 664 -0.67 23.68 63.04
C LEU A 664 -0.41 23.87 64.54
N LEU A 665 0.50 23.09 65.15
CA LEU A 665 0.89 23.15 66.55
C LEU A 665 2.32 23.53 66.80
N GLU A 666 3.15 23.88 65.71
CA GLU A 666 4.33 24.69 65.73
C GLU A 666 4.05 26.10 65.10
#